data_a8230b433477c09fa916e1beb6cd7e62
#
_entry.id   a8230b433477c09fa916e1beb6cd7e62
#
_cell.length_a   1.000
_cell.length_b   1.000
_cell.length_c   1.000
_cell.angle_alpha   90.00
_cell.angle_beta   90.00
_cell.angle_gamma   90.00
#
_symmetry.space_group_name_H-M   'P 1'
#
loop_
_entity.id
_entity.type
_entity.pdbx_description
1 polymer ?
#
loop_
_entity_poly.entity_id
_entity_poly.type
_entity_poly.pdbx_seq_one_letter_code
_entity_poly.pdbx_strand_id
1 'polypeptide(L)'
;MTGKLDASYLNEILCRSSLNELETTGIAKLSPERYQRFDDLKWFRIDGMTRFWESNANLEYNTVFADILSSLVVQNTVFAFLLSGTKQSIHFYIGTQKESVSSLAETYRSYVPGIDLCTEIDFAGLDIPVEHVGVMTGYPVDKAEQGSGNEKKSILQIDNICRGMQGETFAYLVEAQRLPAYCGSIANEKLRRDLQQCSMELNVTQAIQSEGGSYTRQATNYEMQFYADNLQKLSTLLQGGIAGGLWSMQGFFMAKEYWTAKKLQGIIKAAFCGENDENFEEFRCIMINFPVPGLKNTIGMLGDYDPKGSMHPLGNVSPGNLKIYQYMFQTIMNSRQLSVFCRLPKTEFSGFYIDDYVEFDTSVRKEIKSGVKIGKITVPGRNIENLLDNDYKVELDDFTRHALIIGITGGGKTNTSKAVLSELWLKHKKPFLVIESAKREYWELMNLSGNKIEDCHGNVEERDFSKLKVFTLGSEEKGRSVKYRINPFERVGTVALQTHIDYLLSTFKASFELYAPMPYILETSVYDVYKDKGWDIVENKNIYGLDWYPTLTDLYYKIDTVTNKLGYHAEVQSNVKAALKARIQSLRIGGKGAMMDTPRSMPIQDLLSTPSVLELEDLGDDDTKSFVIGILLVQLYEYRKSQIKTGKKNLQHILMIEEAHRLLKNVPASEEGTRAKSVEFFCNMLAEIRSFGQGILIADQVPTKLAPDTIKNTNLKIMHRTVMKEDREVMGFAMNMTPEQIAYISSLQRGCAAVYAEGDSKPKLVRMPLIKDRFSMTREEVLQHVRENLYSDQGEYEKKYSYHKGCMMCGNPCQYYQKVKSLLSQVPLKQYVKMVKEKGITIAELEKYIHSLNKRGERTLYVFEKICAVGFFLQEMNLSEEIEAEYLTRYSVWSFERDLKSERE
;
A
#
# COMPACT_ATOMS: atom_id res chain seq x y z
N MET A 1 39.18 -7.31 69.26
CA MET A 1 40.39 -7.61 68.46
C MET A 1 40.05 -7.22 67.02
N THR A 2 40.39 -6.02 66.62
CA THR A 2 40.33 -5.58 65.19
C THR A 2 41.56 -6.14 64.53
N GLY A 3 41.47 -7.25 63.81
CA GLY A 3 42.55 -7.81 63.06
C GLY A 3 42.90 -6.74 61.94
N LYS A 4 44.20 -6.50 61.71
CA LYS A 4 44.71 -5.72 60.64
C LYS A 4 44.10 -6.27 59.34
N LEU A 5 43.51 -5.38 58.51
CA LEU A 5 43.00 -5.76 57.19
C LEU A 5 44.21 -6.19 56.31
N ASP A 6 44.13 -7.39 55.75
CA ASP A 6 45.07 -7.86 54.74
C ASP A 6 44.61 -7.31 53.37
N ALA A 7 45.14 -6.14 53.01
CA ALA A 7 44.75 -5.45 51.77
C ALA A 7 45.06 -6.25 50.49
N SER A 8 46.14 -7.03 50.50
CA SER A 8 46.52 -7.85 49.36
C SER A 8 45.46 -8.94 49.10
N TYR A 9 45.10 -9.64 50.18
CA TYR A 9 44.07 -10.68 50.11
C TYR A 9 42.68 -10.13 49.73
N LEU A 10 42.34 -8.97 50.30
CA LEU A 10 41.08 -8.28 49.97
C LEU A 10 40.99 -7.84 48.53
N ASN A 11 42.11 -7.33 47.98
CA ASN A 11 42.18 -6.98 46.54
C ASN A 11 42.06 -8.21 45.66
N GLU A 12 42.71 -9.31 46.01
CA GLU A 12 42.60 -10.56 45.25
C GLU A 12 41.14 -11.07 45.15
N ILE A 13 40.40 -10.97 46.26
CA ILE A 13 38.99 -11.38 46.25
C ILE A 13 38.11 -10.36 45.55
N LEU A 14 38.29 -9.05 45.77
CA LEU A 14 37.47 -8.03 45.14
C LEU A 14 37.61 -8.03 43.62
N CYS A 15 38.84 -8.15 43.14
CA CYS A 15 39.12 -8.19 41.69
C CYS A 15 38.99 -9.61 41.13
N ARG A 16 38.69 -10.60 41.93
CA ARG A 16 38.59 -12.03 41.56
C ARG A 16 39.80 -12.53 40.76
N SER A 17 41.00 -12.11 41.16
CA SER A 17 42.25 -12.33 40.43
C SER A 17 42.58 -13.85 40.26
N SER A 18 42.11 -14.72 41.14
CA SER A 18 42.20 -16.18 40.98
C SER A 18 41.51 -16.74 39.73
N LEU A 19 40.57 -15.99 39.13
CA LEU A 19 39.95 -16.38 37.88
C LEU A 19 40.86 -16.18 36.64
N ASN A 20 41.95 -15.38 36.78
CA ASN A 20 42.91 -15.17 35.68
C ASN A 20 43.66 -16.45 35.30
N GLU A 21 43.99 -17.29 36.30
CA GLU A 21 44.61 -18.58 36.02
C GLU A 21 43.69 -19.53 35.28
N LEU A 22 42.40 -19.50 35.60
CA LEU A 22 41.39 -20.35 34.90
C LEU A 22 41.21 -19.98 33.44
N GLU A 23 41.38 -18.72 33.09
CA GLU A 23 41.29 -18.27 31.67
C GLU A 23 42.44 -18.88 30.83
N THR A 24 43.62 -19.05 31.46
CA THR A 24 44.82 -19.58 30.79
C THR A 24 44.93 -21.10 30.85
N THR A 25 44.52 -21.72 31.94
CA THR A 25 44.68 -23.17 32.21
C THR A 25 43.58 -24.06 31.62
N GLY A 26 42.54 -23.46 31.08
CA GLY A 26 41.72 -24.15 30.14
C GLY A 26 40.30 -24.47 30.54
N ILE A 27 39.98 -25.23 31.58
CA ILE A 27 38.60 -25.66 31.84
C ILE A 27 38.35 -25.70 33.35
N ALA A 28 37.44 -24.83 33.80
CA ALA A 28 36.96 -24.83 35.18
C ALA A 28 35.91 -25.94 35.41
N LYS A 29 36.04 -26.71 36.48
CA LYS A 29 35.04 -27.66 36.91
C LYS A 29 34.07 -26.95 37.85
N LEU A 30 32.80 -26.90 37.52
CA LEU A 30 31.75 -26.33 38.38
C LEU A 30 31.24 -27.38 39.37
N SER A 31 31.01 -26.96 40.62
CA SER A 31 30.29 -27.74 41.59
C SER A 31 28.78 -27.58 41.38
N PRO A 32 27.99 -28.66 41.40
CA PRO A 32 26.53 -28.56 41.30
C PRO A 32 25.97 -27.94 42.57
N GLU A 33 25.42 -26.74 42.46
CA GLU A 33 24.66 -26.07 43.49
C GLU A 33 23.24 -25.76 43.01
N ARG A 34 22.36 -25.29 43.90
CA ARG A 34 20.95 -25.03 43.64
C ARG A 34 20.79 -24.05 42.52
N TYR A 35 20.08 -24.49 41.48
CA TYR A 35 19.84 -23.72 40.26
C TYR A 35 18.37 -23.34 40.20
N GLN A 36 18.09 -22.08 39.84
CA GLN A 36 16.75 -21.65 39.47
C GLN A 36 16.58 -21.85 37.98
N ARG A 37 15.57 -22.62 37.56
CA ARG A 37 15.31 -22.88 36.13
C ARG A 37 14.56 -21.69 35.53
N PHE A 38 14.99 -21.28 34.35
CA PHE A 38 14.30 -20.28 33.51
C PHE A 38 13.58 -20.95 32.33
N ASP A 39 13.03 -22.15 32.53
CA ASP A 39 12.27 -22.90 31.54
C ASP A 39 11.04 -22.13 31.05
N ASP A 40 10.62 -21.08 31.76
CA ASP A 40 9.44 -20.27 31.49
C ASP A 40 9.74 -18.93 30.80
N LEU A 41 10.97 -18.70 30.31
CA LEU A 41 11.26 -17.49 29.53
C LEU A 41 10.58 -17.55 28.17
N LYS A 42 9.94 -16.43 27.83
CA LYS A 42 9.34 -16.19 26.55
C LYS A 42 10.26 -15.31 25.73
N TRP A 43 10.47 -15.66 24.47
CA TRP A 43 11.44 -15.04 23.59
C TRP A 43 10.79 -14.37 22.40
N PHE A 44 11.34 -13.24 21.99
CA PHE A 44 11.01 -12.57 20.73
C PHE A 44 12.25 -12.57 19.85
N ARG A 45 12.07 -12.96 18.59
CA ARG A 45 13.11 -12.78 17.58
C ARG A 45 13.06 -11.38 17.03
N ILE A 46 14.22 -10.76 16.87
CA ILE A 46 14.37 -9.45 16.26
C ILE A 46 14.88 -9.68 14.84
N ASP A 47 14.04 -9.43 13.84
CA ASP A 47 14.40 -9.63 12.44
C ASP A 47 15.04 -8.37 11.82
N GLY A 48 14.81 -7.20 12.40
CA GLY A 48 15.41 -5.97 11.92
C GLY A 48 15.04 -4.74 12.75
N MET A 49 15.61 -3.61 12.38
CA MET A 49 15.31 -2.30 12.94
C MET A 49 15.58 -1.19 11.91
N THR A 50 15.25 0.05 12.25
CA THR A 50 15.60 1.21 11.40
C THR A 50 16.88 1.89 11.87
N ARG A 51 17.50 2.69 10.97
CA ARG A 51 18.67 3.56 11.27
C ARG A 51 18.26 4.83 11.99
N PHE A 52 17.53 4.69 13.09
CA PHE A 52 16.99 5.84 13.85
C PHE A 52 18.08 6.81 14.36
N TRP A 53 19.30 6.35 14.57
CA TRP A 53 20.43 7.16 15.04
C TRP A 53 21.01 8.11 13.99
N GLU A 54 20.71 7.95 12.70
CA GLU A 54 21.13 8.85 11.63
C GLU A 54 20.13 9.98 11.41
N SER A 55 18.85 9.73 11.62
CA SER A 55 17.77 10.67 11.32
C SER A 55 17.32 11.50 12.52
N ASN A 56 17.56 11.03 13.74
CA ASN A 56 17.12 11.70 14.96
C ASN A 56 18.30 12.00 15.89
N ALA A 57 18.83 13.23 15.80
CA ALA A 57 19.95 13.69 16.60
C ALA A 57 19.71 13.67 18.13
N ASN A 58 18.47 13.45 18.59
CA ASN A 58 18.12 13.39 20.00
C ASN A 58 18.18 11.98 20.58
N LEU A 59 18.37 10.94 19.76
CA LEU A 59 18.45 9.54 20.19
C LEU A 59 19.89 9.05 20.01
N GLU A 60 20.66 9.09 21.07
CA GLU A 60 21.97 8.46 21.08
C GLU A 60 21.85 6.95 21.14
N TYR A 61 22.36 6.26 20.13
CA TYR A 61 22.29 4.81 19.99
C TYR A 61 22.75 4.06 21.25
N ASN A 62 23.82 4.56 21.91
CA ASN A 62 24.41 3.89 23.07
C ASN A 62 23.55 3.97 24.33
N THR A 63 22.77 5.03 24.50
CA THR A 63 21.92 5.25 25.68
C THR A 63 20.59 4.52 25.59
N VAL A 64 20.05 4.33 24.38
CA VAL A 64 18.73 3.68 24.16
C VAL A 64 18.62 2.32 24.83
N PHE A 65 19.62 1.46 24.71
CA PHE A 65 19.57 0.11 25.32
C PHE A 65 19.71 0.17 26.84
N ALA A 66 20.44 1.13 27.39
CA ALA A 66 20.50 1.37 28.82
C ALA A 66 19.17 1.85 29.39
N ASP A 67 18.46 2.72 28.64
CA ASP A 67 17.13 3.21 29.00
C ASP A 67 16.08 2.12 28.96
N ILE A 68 16.13 1.23 27.95
CA ILE A 68 15.29 0.03 27.88
C ILE A 68 15.45 -0.83 29.15
N LEU A 69 16.68 -1.14 29.52
CA LEU A 69 16.96 -1.94 30.73
C LEU A 69 16.52 -1.21 32.01
N SER A 70 16.72 0.10 32.08
CA SER A 70 16.30 0.92 33.22
C SER A 70 14.79 0.96 33.39
N SER A 71 14.02 0.90 32.30
CA SER A 71 12.55 0.92 32.31
C SER A 71 11.92 -0.38 32.86
N LEU A 72 12.66 -1.49 32.92
CA LEU A 72 12.19 -2.74 33.47
C LEU A 72 12.21 -2.68 35.00
N VAL A 73 11.27 -1.95 35.62
CA VAL A 73 11.28 -1.61 37.05
C VAL A 73 10.79 -2.72 38.00
N VAL A 74 10.17 -3.77 37.48
CA VAL A 74 9.67 -4.88 38.29
C VAL A 74 10.83 -5.62 38.94
N GLN A 75 10.76 -5.79 40.25
CA GLN A 75 11.79 -6.51 41.01
C GLN A 75 11.86 -7.98 40.61
N ASN A 76 13.05 -8.53 40.58
CA ASN A 76 13.34 -9.90 40.16
C ASN A 76 12.98 -10.20 38.68
N THR A 77 12.75 -9.18 37.88
CA THR A 77 12.59 -9.37 36.42
C THR A 77 13.88 -9.94 35.84
N VAL A 78 13.74 -11.00 35.06
CA VAL A 78 14.84 -11.55 34.27
C VAL A 78 14.78 -10.96 32.87
N PHE A 79 15.92 -10.49 32.42
CA PHE A 79 16.17 -10.08 31.06
C PHE A 79 17.19 -11.01 30.42
N ALA A 80 16.92 -11.50 29.23
CA ALA A 80 17.85 -12.34 28.49
C ALA A 80 18.04 -11.80 27.07
N PHE A 81 19.28 -11.84 26.58
CA PHE A 81 19.67 -11.48 25.23
C PHE A 81 20.44 -12.63 24.61
N LEU A 82 19.98 -13.13 23.46
CA LEU A 82 20.61 -14.24 22.77
C LEU A 82 20.96 -13.83 21.34
N LEU A 83 22.22 -14.04 20.99
CA LEU A 83 22.72 -13.98 19.61
C LEU A 83 23.03 -15.41 19.18
N SER A 84 22.31 -15.93 18.19
CA SER A 84 22.50 -17.28 17.66
C SER A 84 22.91 -17.21 16.19
N GLY A 85 24.03 -17.88 15.87
CA GLY A 85 24.53 -18.02 14.52
C GLY A 85 24.37 -19.43 14.01
N THR A 86 24.01 -19.57 12.76
CA THR A 86 24.02 -20.80 11.97
C THR A 86 24.98 -20.65 10.80
N LYS A 87 25.14 -21.69 9.99
CA LYS A 87 25.94 -21.60 8.75
C LYS A 87 25.37 -20.60 7.73
N GLN A 88 24.10 -20.25 7.84
CA GLN A 88 23.37 -19.43 6.84
C GLN A 88 22.98 -18.05 7.36
N SER A 89 22.72 -17.90 8.67
CA SER A 89 22.11 -16.69 9.23
C SER A 89 22.51 -16.44 10.67
N ILE A 90 22.36 -15.20 11.09
CA ILE A 90 22.55 -14.73 12.47
C ILE A 90 21.23 -14.14 12.95
N HIS A 91 20.76 -14.56 14.11
CA HIS A 91 19.50 -14.14 14.69
C HIS A 91 19.69 -13.58 16.09
N PHE A 92 18.89 -12.57 16.40
CA PHE A 92 18.87 -11.88 17.70
C PHE A 92 17.56 -12.19 18.39
N TYR A 93 17.64 -12.46 19.70
CA TYR A 93 16.47 -12.73 20.52
C TYR A 93 16.56 -11.97 21.83
N ILE A 94 15.40 -11.52 22.31
CA ILE A 94 15.24 -10.99 23.65
C ILE A 94 14.22 -11.85 24.39
N GLY A 95 14.47 -12.08 25.66
CA GLY A 95 13.65 -12.96 26.50
C GLY A 95 13.35 -12.35 27.86
N THR A 96 12.19 -12.71 28.40
CA THR A 96 11.81 -12.36 29.78
C THR A 96 10.78 -13.34 30.31
N GLN A 97 10.43 -13.19 31.58
CA GLN A 97 9.38 -13.98 32.23
C GLN A 97 8.00 -13.62 31.68
N LYS A 98 7.05 -14.56 31.74
CA LYS A 98 5.71 -14.46 31.17
C LYS A 98 4.97 -13.17 31.59
N GLU A 99 5.12 -12.78 32.85
CA GLU A 99 4.47 -11.60 33.41
C GLU A 99 5.00 -10.27 32.84
N SER A 100 6.22 -10.27 32.31
CA SER A 100 6.91 -9.07 31.80
C SER A 100 6.99 -9.02 30.25
N VAL A 101 6.44 -10.01 29.55
CA VAL A 101 6.54 -10.18 28.10
C VAL A 101 6.01 -8.96 27.32
N SER A 102 4.79 -8.55 27.64
CA SER A 102 4.17 -7.40 26.98
C SER A 102 4.94 -6.10 27.25
N SER A 103 5.41 -5.93 28.49
CA SER A 103 6.18 -4.75 28.88
C SER A 103 7.51 -4.68 28.14
N LEU A 104 8.24 -5.78 28.01
CA LEU A 104 9.51 -5.83 27.29
C LEU A 104 9.33 -5.48 25.80
N ALA A 105 8.36 -6.11 25.14
CA ALA A 105 8.11 -5.87 23.72
C ALA A 105 7.70 -4.41 23.44
N GLU A 106 6.79 -3.86 24.24
CA GLU A 106 6.36 -2.46 24.07
C GLU A 106 7.48 -1.46 24.41
N THR A 107 8.35 -1.77 25.37
CA THR A 107 9.51 -0.96 25.68
C THR A 107 10.48 -0.91 24.50
N TYR A 108 10.83 -2.07 23.91
CA TYR A 108 11.67 -2.09 22.72
C TYR A 108 11.06 -1.31 21.57
N ARG A 109 9.76 -1.49 21.30
CA ARG A 109 9.03 -0.72 20.27
C ARG A 109 9.01 0.78 20.54
N SER A 110 9.01 1.18 21.81
CA SER A 110 9.01 2.59 22.20
C SER A 110 10.36 3.26 22.01
N TYR A 111 11.45 2.59 22.35
CA TYR A 111 12.79 3.14 22.35
C TYR A 111 13.56 2.89 21.05
N VAL A 112 13.26 1.81 20.32
CA VAL A 112 13.89 1.47 19.04
C VAL A 112 12.86 1.64 17.92
N PRO A 113 12.79 2.81 17.31
CA PRO A 113 11.85 3.06 16.20
C PRO A 113 12.06 2.05 15.08
N GLY A 114 10.97 1.46 14.61
CA GLY A 114 11.00 0.53 13.49
C GLY A 114 11.60 -0.85 13.80
N ILE A 115 11.68 -1.25 15.07
CA ILE A 115 12.09 -2.60 15.42
C ILE A 115 11.06 -3.63 14.95
N ASP A 116 11.52 -4.66 14.27
CA ASP A 116 10.70 -5.78 13.83
C ASP A 116 10.84 -6.96 14.80
N LEU A 117 9.80 -7.13 15.64
CA LEU A 117 9.71 -8.22 16.60
C LEU A 117 8.73 -9.28 16.08
N CYS A 118 9.24 -10.47 15.81
CA CYS A 118 8.43 -11.63 15.48
C CYS A 118 7.54 -12.08 16.64
N THR A 119 6.68 -13.05 16.37
CA THR A 119 5.83 -13.69 17.36
C THR A 119 6.64 -14.35 18.48
N GLU A 120 6.05 -14.43 19.66
CA GLU A 120 6.59 -15.09 20.84
C GLU A 120 6.99 -16.55 20.56
N ILE A 121 8.18 -16.93 21.02
CA ILE A 121 8.77 -18.26 20.84
C ILE A 121 9.12 -18.83 22.22
N ASP A 122 8.86 -20.12 22.42
CA ASP A 122 9.29 -20.83 23.61
C ASP A 122 10.78 -21.23 23.52
N PHE A 123 11.46 -21.35 24.66
CA PHE A 123 12.87 -21.73 24.70
C PHE A 123 13.18 -23.04 23.97
N ALA A 124 12.27 -24.02 24.04
CA ALA A 124 12.42 -25.31 23.34
C ALA A 124 12.51 -25.17 21.80
N GLY A 125 12.03 -24.03 21.23
CA GLY A 125 12.12 -23.73 19.81
C GLY A 125 13.44 -23.07 19.38
N LEU A 126 14.35 -22.78 20.31
CA LEU A 126 15.64 -22.17 20.02
C LEU A 126 16.70 -23.25 19.77
N ASP A 127 17.40 -23.18 18.65
CA ASP A 127 18.51 -24.07 18.32
C ASP A 127 19.83 -23.50 18.88
N ILE A 128 20.16 -23.88 20.10
CA ILE A 128 21.35 -23.42 20.81
C ILE A 128 22.37 -24.57 20.87
N PRO A 129 23.57 -24.39 20.32
CA PRO A 129 24.66 -25.40 20.48
C PRO A 129 25.23 -25.37 21.89
N VAL A 130 25.23 -26.51 22.57
CA VAL A 130 25.63 -26.62 23.98
C VAL A 130 26.78 -27.62 24.22
N GLU A 131 27.43 -28.07 23.18
CA GLU A 131 28.50 -29.06 23.26
C GLU A 131 29.75 -28.50 23.93
N HIS A 132 30.09 -27.26 23.63
CA HIS A 132 31.22 -26.53 24.20
C HIS A 132 30.78 -25.18 24.74
N VAL A 133 30.91 -24.97 26.02
CA VAL A 133 30.40 -23.81 26.74
C VAL A 133 31.52 -23.06 27.44
N GLY A 134 31.43 -21.75 27.45
CA GLY A 134 32.24 -20.88 28.30
C GLY A 134 31.37 -19.83 28.97
N VAL A 135 31.90 -19.21 30.00
CA VAL A 135 31.26 -18.13 30.76
C VAL A 135 32.01 -16.81 30.58
N MET A 136 31.28 -15.72 30.69
CA MET A 136 31.76 -14.34 30.66
C MET A 136 31.54 -13.72 32.04
N THR A 137 32.58 -13.08 32.61
CA THR A 137 32.51 -12.41 33.89
C THR A 137 33.37 -11.15 33.90
N GLY A 138 33.11 -10.22 34.82
CA GLY A 138 33.77 -8.92 34.84
C GLY A 138 33.06 -7.83 34.05
N TYR A 139 33.68 -6.66 33.94
CA TYR A 139 33.08 -5.47 33.41
C TYR A 139 33.54 -5.20 31.99
N PRO A 140 32.61 -4.90 31.06
CA PRO A 140 32.98 -4.59 29.68
C PRO A 140 33.53 -3.16 29.58
N VAL A 141 34.41 -2.94 28.61
CA VAL A 141 34.83 -1.60 28.19
C VAL A 141 33.95 -1.14 27.03
N ASP A 142 33.27 -0.01 27.18
CA ASP A 142 32.50 0.59 26.08
C ASP A 142 33.40 1.31 25.08
N LYS A 143 33.81 0.61 24.03
CA LYS A 143 34.67 1.17 22.98
C LYS A 143 33.99 2.23 22.12
N ALA A 144 32.67 2.32 22.17
CA ALA A 144 31.93 3.35 21.43
C ALA A 144 32.11 4.76 22.02
N GLU A 145 32.50 4.87 23.30
CA GLU A 145 32.72 6.14 24.00
C GLU A 145 34.18 6.67 23.86
N GLN A 146 35.11 5.83 23.43
CA GLN A 146 36.54 6.18 23.36
C GLN A 146 36.95 7.00 22.12
N GLY A 147 36.03 7.40 21.26
CA GLY A 147 36.28 8.11 20.01
C GLY A 147 36.02 9.61 20.09
N SER A 148 37.02 10.43 20.45
CA SER A 148 36.99 11.89 20.26
C SER A 148 37.37 12.24 18.83
N GLY A 149 36.37 12.57 17.97
CA GLY A 149 36.63 13.14 16.64
C GLY A 149 35.60 12.74 15.59
N ASN A 150 35.21 13.68 14.77
CA ASN A 150 34.11 13.67 13.79
C ASN A 150 34.16 12.62 12.65
N GLU A 151 35.01 11.63 12.65
CA GLU A 151 35.19 10.72 11.51
C GLU A 151 35.31 9.21 11.81
N LYS A 152 35.13 8.74 13.03
CA LYS A 152 35.22 7.31 13.26
C LYS A 152 33.83 6.70 13.39
N LYS A 153 33.36 6.02 12.35
CA LYS A 153 32.34 4.96 12.43
C LYS A 153 32.85 3.90 13.39
N SER A 154 32.58 4.04 14.69
CA SER A 154 32.93 3.04 15.68
C SER A 154 32.11 1.78 15.42
N ILE A 155 32.79 0.70 15.04
CA ILE A 155 32.17 -0.62 14.92
C ILE A 155 31.83 -1.08 16.33
N LEU A 156 30.57 -1.42 16.57
CA LEU A 156 30.13 -1.91 17.86
C LEU A 156 30.69 -3.32 18.16
N GLN A 157 30.78 -3.63 19.43
CA GLN A 157 31.30 -4.92 19.92
C GLN A 157 30.54 -6.11 19.33
N ILE A 158 29.21 -6.01 19.28
CA ILE A 158 28.34 -7.06 18.70
C ILE A 158 28.56 -7.22 17.20
N ASP A 159 28.77 -6.13 16.45
CA ASP A 159 29.13 -6.21 15.02
C ASP A 159 30.40 -7.03 14.79
N ASN A 160 31.41 -6.86 15.68
CA ASN A 160 32.67 -7.63 15.59
C ASN A 160 32.42 -9.11 15.84
N ILE A 161 31.58 -9.46 16.81
CA ILE A 161 31.21 -10.86 17.08
C ILE A 161 30.48 -11.44 15.88
N CYS A 162 29.49 -10.75 15.33
CA CYS A 162 28.71 -11.19 14.18
C CYS A 162 29.63 -11.42 12.95
N ARG A 163 30.50 -10.46 12.63
CA ARG A 163 31.42 -10.55 11.48
C ARG A 163 32.43 -11.67 11.63
N GLY A 164 33.02 -11.81 12.84
CA GLY A 164 34.00 -12.83 13.12
C GLY A 164 33.46 -14.26 13.14
N MET A 165 32.17 -14.41 13.43
CA MET A 165 31.50 -15.72 13.58
C MET A 165 30.54 -16.02 12.42
N GLN A 166 30.52 -15.25 11.36
CA GLN A 166 29.66 -15.50 10.20
C GLN A 166 30.00 -16.87 9.56
N GLY A 167 28.98 -17.70 9.32
CA GLY A 167 29.13 -19.05 8.77
C GLY A 167 29.44 -20.14 9.80
N GLU A 168 29.52 -19.80 11.08
CA GLU A 168 29.73 -20.72 12.19
C GLU A 168 28.44 -21.00 12.97
N THR A 169 28.37 -22.17 13.62
CA THR A 169 27.25 -22.49 14.52
C THR A 169 27.64 -22.15 15.95
N PHE A 170 27.06 -21.10 16.50
CA PHE A 170 27.41 -20.58 17.83
C PHE A 170 26.22 -19.91 18.52
N ALA A 171 26.36 -19.69 19.80
CA ALA A 171 25.44 -18.85 20.57
C ALA A 171 26.21 -17.98 21.57
N TYR A 172 25.75 -16.78 21.76
CA TYR A 172 26.15 -15.81 22.75
C TYR A 172 24.93 -15.42 23.54
N LEU A 173 24.91 -15.74 24.83
CA LEU A 173 23.76 -15.55 25.72
C LEU A 173 24.15 -14.70 26.92
N VAL A 174 23.38 -13.68 27.18
CA VAL A 174 23.47 -12.83 28.39
C VAL A 174 22.16 -12.92 29.12
N GLU A 175 22.22 -13.30 30.39
CA GLU A 175 21.09 -13.36 31.30
C GLU A 175 21.33 -12.42 32.48
N ALA A 176 20.34 -11.63 32.85
CA ALA A 176 20.46 -10.69 33.94
C ALA A 176 19.16 -10.62 34.74
N GLN A 177 19.31 -10.72 36.06
CA GLN A 177 18.19 -10.57 36.99
C GLN A 177 18.28 -9.20 37.66
N ARG A 178 17.17 -8.47 37.65
CA ARG A 178 17.10 -7.18 38.29
C ARG A 178 17.07 -7.33 39.81
N LEU A 179 18.04 -6.70 40.46
CA LEU A 179 18.13 -6.69 41.92
C LEU A 179 17.24 -5.59 42.51
N PRO A 180 16.63 -5.84 43.67
CA PRO A 180 15.90 -4.80 44.40
C PRO A 180 16.79 -3.62 44.76
N ALA A 181 16.28 -2.38 44.62
CA ALA A 181 17.05 -1.16 44.90
C ALA A 181 17.63 -1.09 46.33
N TYR A 182 16.95 -1.67 47.31
CA TYR A 182 17.44 -1.73 48.71
C TYR A 182 18.73 -2.53 48.82
N CYS A 183 18.96 -3.53 47.94
CA CYS A 183 20.19 -4.29 47.95
C CYS A 183 21.41 -3.42 47.69
N GLY A 184 21.31 -2.54 46.63
CA GLY A 184 22.36 -1.56 46.34
C GLY A 184 22.62 -0.58 47.49
N SER A 185 21.56 -0.14 48.14
CA SER A 185 21.68 0.76 49.30
C SER A 185 22.41 0.14 50.50
N ILE A 186 22.06 -1.10 50.84
CA ILE A 186 22.70 -1.85 51.93
C ILE A 186 24.18 -2.09 51.60
N ALA A 187 24.48 -2.52 50.40
CA ALA A 187 25.84 -2.72 49.94
C ALA A 187 26.68 -1.44 50.01
N ASN A 188 26.12 -0.35 49.52
CA ASN A 188 26.83 0.93 49.52
C ASN A 188 27.09 1.48 50.92
N GLU A 189 26.18 1.24 51.89
CA GLU A 189 26.42 1.58 53.27
C GLU A 189 27.56 0.74 53.88
N LYS A 190 27.62 -0.55 53.60
CA LYS A 190 28.73 -1.42 54.02
C LYS A 190 30.06 -0.94 53.40
N LEU A 191 30.09 -0.67 52.11
CA LEU A 191 31.28 -0.16 51.44
C LEU A 191 31.80 1.15 52.06
N ARG A 192 30.90 2.06 52.41
CA ARG A 192 31.29 3.32 53.11
C ARG A 192 31.97 3.06 54.44
N ARG A 193 31.51 2.05 55.21
CA ARG A 193 32.17 1.62 56.46
C ARG A 193 33.55 1.07 56.18
N ASP A 194 33.69 0.20 55.18
CA ASP A 194 34.96 -0.40 54.78
C ASP A 194 35.94 0.68 54.31
N LEU A 195 35.50 1.67 53.51
CA LEU A 195 36.28 2.83 53.07
C LEU A 195 36.72 3.68 54.24
N GLN A 196 35.88 3.87 55.25
CA GLN A 196 36.26 4.59 56.49
C GLN A 196 37.34 3.83 57.25
N GLN A 197 37.27 2.50 57.33
CA GLN A 197 38.27 1.68 57.94
C GLN A 197 39.61 1.74 57.16
N CYS A 198 39.59 1.69 55.83
CA CYS A 198 40.75 1.81 54.99
C CYS A 198 41.45 3.19 55.22
N SER A 199 40.69 4.27 55.37
CA SER A 199 41.23 5.59 55.58
C SER A 199 42.05 5.68 56.91
N MET A 200 41.69 4.88 57.91
CA MET A 200 42.45 4.82 59.19
C MET A 200 43.73 3.99 59.06
N GLU A 201 43.82 3.08 58.10
CA GLU A 201 44.97 2.19 57.91
C GLU A 201 45.87 2.63 56.72
N LEU A 202 45.52 3.74 56.03
CA LEU A 202 46.20 4.22 54.86
C LEU A 202 47.65 4.72 55.15
N ASN A 203 47.83 5.24 56.35
CA ASN A 203 49.13 5.75 56.82
C ASN A 203 49.72 4.79 57.84
N VAL A 204 50.83 4.16 57.51
CA VAL A 204 51.55 3.26 58.44
C VAL A 204 52.73 4.04 58.98
N THR A 205 52.81 4.03 60.33
CA THR A 205 53.95 4.59 61.02
C THR A 205 55.05 3.54 61.12
N GLN A 206 56.06 3.69 60.29
CA GLN A 206 57.26 2.86 60.37
C GLN A 206 58.27 3.46 61.35
N ALA A 207 58.57 2.70 62.33
CA ALA A 207 59.72 3.03 63.28
C ALA A 207 61.00 2.63 62.54
N ILE A 208 61.87 3.58 62.22
CA ILE A 208 63.21 3.32 61.67
C ILE A 208 64.20 3.49 62.81
N GLN A 209 64.89 2.39 63.14
CA GLN A 209 66.04 2.49 64.06
C GLN A 209 67.31 2.79 63.22
N SER A 210 68.00 3.87 63.60
CA SER A 210 69.34 4.23 63.13
C SER A 210 70.27 4.40 64.35
N GLU A 211 71.57 4.36 64.07
CA GLU A 211 72.60 4.45 65.08
C GLU A 211 72.56 5.74 65.94
N GLY A 212 71.67 6.62 65.70
CA GLY A 212 71.44 7.88 66.46
C GLY A 212 70.11 8.09 67.12
N GLY A 213 69.21 7.08 67.14
CA GLY A 213 67.91 7.17 67.73
C GLY A 213 66.79 6.57 66.79
N SER A 214 65.61 6.34 67.41
CA SER A 214 64.43 5.88 66.63
C SER A 214 63.58 7.08 66.17
N TYR A 215 63.29 7.21 64.96
CA TYR A 215 62.34 8.19 64.44
C TYR A 215 61.19 7.44 63.64
N THR A 216 60.03 8.02 63.71
CA THR A 216 58.89 7.52 63.04
C THR A 216 58.73 8.19 61.68
N ARG A 217 58.62 7.42 60.62
CA ARG A 217 58.24 7.93 59.26
C ARG A 217 56.88 7.43 58.95
N GLN A 218 56.03 8.33 58.53
CA GLN A 218 54.76 7.96 57.89
C GLN A 218 55.03 7.51 56.47
N ALA A 219 54.59 6.31 56.17
CA ALA A 219 54.61 5.77 54.83
C ALA A 219 53.17 5.43 54.36
N THR A 220 52.86 5.74 53.13
CA THR A 220 51.55 5.36 52.56
C THR A 220 51.53 3.88 52.24
N ASN A 221 50.52 3.18 52.70
CA ASN A 221 50.29 1.80 52.36
C ASN A 221 49.60 1.75 50.96
N TYR A 222 50.35 1.51 49.89
CA TYR A 222 49.88 1.48 48.55
C TYR A 222 48.87 0.38 48.27
N GLU A 223 48.99 -0.79 48.92
CA GLU A 223 48.02 -1.86 48.78
C GLU A 223 46.65 -1.48 49.37
N MET A 224 46.66 -0.80 50.52
CA MET A 224 45.46 -0.28 51.16
C MET A 224 44.85 0.87 50.31
N GLN A 225 45.66 1.71 49.71
CA GLN A 225 45.19 2.76 48.80
C GLN A 225 44.55 2.16 47.56
N PHE A 226 45.17 1.16 46.96
CA PHE A 226 44.60 0.46 45.79
C PHE A 226 43.26 -0.23 46.14
N TYR A 227 43.16 -0.83 47.32
CA TYR A 227 41.88 -1.41 47.77
C TYR A 227 40.81 -0.32 47.99
N ALA A 228 41.16 0.79 48.60
CA ALA A 228 40.23 1.91 48.77
C ALA A 228 39.73 2.50 47.45
N ASP A 229 40.62 2.64 46.47
CA ASP A 229 40.28 3.12 45.13
C ASP A 229 39.32 2.17 44.43
N ASN A 230 39.52 0.86 44.53
CA ASN A 230 38.62 -0.15 43.99
C ASN A 230 37.25 -0.17 44.71
N LEU A 231 37.22 0.00 46.03
CA LEU A 231 35.95 0.16 46.76
C LEU A 231 35.20 1.42 46.34
N GLN A 232 35.92 2.53 46.07
CA GLN A 232 35.31 3.74 45.56
C GLN A 232 34.67 3.53 44.17
N LYS A 233 35.38 2.85 43.29
CA LYS A 233 34.84 2.47 41.96
C LYS A 233 33.57 1.63 42.09
N LEU A 234 33.56 0.60 42.97
CA LEU A 234 32.38 -0.22 43.24
C LEU A 234 31.22 0.61 43.82
N SER A 235 31.52 1.54 44.75
CA SER A 235 30.52 2.42 45.32
C SER A 235 29.86 3.31 44.26
N THR A 236 30.64 3.87 43.35
CA THR A 236 30.13 4.66 42.23
C THR A 236 29.23 3.84 41.32
N LEU A 237 29.64 2.61 41.00
CA LEU A 237 28.87 1.66 40.21
C LEU A 237 27.50 1.36 40.85
N LEU A 238 27.52 1.05 42.18
CA LEU A 238 26.28 0.76 42.94
C LEU A 238 25.34 1.98 42.99
N GLN A 239 25.90 3.19 43.18
CA GLN A 239 25.11 4.43 43.16
C GLN A 239 24.41 4.65 41.82
N GLY A 240 25.12 4.46 40.68
CA GLY A 240 24.53 4.49 39.36
C GLY A 240 23.44 3.42 39.19
N GLY A 241 23.64 2.24 39.75
CA GLY A 241 22.67 1.14 39.71
C GLY A 241 21.41 1.38 40.59
N ILE A 242 21.54 2.07 41.71
CA ILE A 242 20.37 2.42 42.57
C ILE A 242 19.40 3.29 41.79
N ALA A 243 19.90 4.24 41.00
CA ALA A 243 19.07 5.15 40.19
C ALA A 243 18.54 4.49 38.92
N GLY A 244 19.38 3.80 38.14
CA GLY A 244 19.08 3.31 36.81
C GLY A 244 18.77 1.81 36.69
N GLY A 245 18.91 1.08 37.77
CA GLY A 245 18.76 -0.38 37.81
C GLY A 245 20.06 -1.10 38.05
N LEU A 246 20.02 -2.03 39.02
CA LEU A 246 21.11 -2.91 39.37
C LEU A 246 20.78 -4.33 38.96
N TRP A 247 21.71 -5.02 38.34
CA TRP A 247 21.53 -6.32 37.73
C TRP A 247 22.60 -7.31 38.19
N SER A 248 22.21 -8.54 38.43
CA SER A 248 23.12 -9.67 38.53
C SER A 248 23.18 -10.36 37.18
N MET A 249 24.25 -10.21 36.44
CA MET A 249 24.47 -10.71 35.09
C MET A 249 25.32 -11.97 35.08
N GLN A 250 24.96 -12.90 34.20
CA GLN A 250 25.75 -14.05 33.82
C GLN A 250 25.73 -14.17 32.30
N GLY A 251 26.91 -14.29 31.68
CA GLY A 251 27.06 -14.41 30.24
C GLY A 251 27.60 -15.78 29.88
N PHE A 252 27.12 -16.33 28.76
CA PHE A 252 27.59 -17.59 28.18
C PHE A 252 27.97 -17.40 26.71
N PHE A 253 28.96 -18.16 26.28
CA PHE A 253 29.27 -18.37 24.89
C PHE A 253 29.38 -19.87 24.60
N MET A 254 28.83 -20.28 23.46
CA MET A 254 28.63 -21.69 23.17
C MET A 254 28.86 -21.97 21.70
N ALA A 255 29.34 -23.14 21.37
CA ALA A 255 29.50 -23.61 20.01
C ALA A 255 29.42 -25.13 19.93
N LYS A 256 29.11 -25.61 18.71
CA LYS A 256 29.08 -27.05 18.42
C LYS A 256 30.47 -27.68 18.43
N GLU A 257 31.48 -26.93 17.97
CA GLU A 257 32.88 -27.41 17.87
C GLU A 257 33.79 -26.66 18.85
N TYR A 258 34.74 -27.33 19.41
CA TYR A 258 35.70 -26.78 20.39
C TYR A 258 36.48 -25.58 19.82
N TRP A 259 36.98 -25.69 18.59
CA TRP A 259 37.76 -24.61 17.97
C TRP A 259 36.86 -23.38 17.62
N THR A 260 35.62 -23.61 17.26
CA THR A 260 34.63 -22.53 17.07
C THR A 260 34.35 -21.85 18.43
N ALA A 261 34.23 -22.58 19.52
CA ALA A 261 34.11 -22.00 20.86
C ALA A 261 35.35 -21.18 21.25
N LYS A 262 36.56 -21.68 20.95
CA LYS A 262 37.82 -20.95 21.19
C LYS A 262 37.96 -19.69 20.35
N LYS A 263 37.56 -19.76 19.07
CA LYS A 263 37.47 -18.59 18.18
C LYS A 263 36.51 -17.54 18.78
N LEU A 264 35.34 -17.99 19.19
CA LEU A 264 34.32 -17.10 19.79
C LEU A 264 34.84 -16.49 21.11
N GLN A 265 35.50 -17.26 21.97
CA GLN A 265 36.16 -16.77 23.19
C GLN A 265 37.12 -15.62 22.91
N GLY A 266 38.00 -15.79 21.89
CA GLY A 266 38.99 -14.78 21.49
C GLY A 266 38.34 -13.51 20.98
N ILE A 267 37.30 -13.66 20.15
CA ILE A 267 36.54 -12.52 19.57
C ILE A 267 35.81 -11.73 20.65
N ILE A 268 35.11 -12.44 21.57
CA ILE A 268 34.41 -11.80 22.68
C ILE A 268 35.38 -11.07 23.59
N LYS A 269 36.50 -11.71 23.94
CA LYS A 269 37.54 -11.06 24.76
C LYS A 269 38.07 -9.80 24.08
N ALA A 270 38.45 -9.88 22.80
CA ALA A 270 38.89 -8.72 22.03
C ALA A 270 37.82 -7.63 21.92
N ALA A 271 36.54 -7.99 21.86
CA ALA A 271 35.44 -7.03 21.77
C ALA A 271 35.21 -6.24 23.05
N PHE A 272 35.27 -6.88 24.21
CA PHE A 272 34.90 -6.30 25.50
C PHE A 272 36.06 -5.94 26.42
N CYS A 273 37.30 -6.42 26.17
CA CYS A 273 38.51 -6.00 26.89
C CYS A 273 39.07 -4.67 26.37
N GLY A 274 39.66 -3.91 27.29
CA GLY A 274 40.36 -2.67 27.01
C GLY A 274 40.78 -1.95 28.30
N GLU A 275 41.49 -0.84 28.19
CA GLU A 275 41.82 0.00 29.32
C GLU A 275 40.59 0.81 29.74
N ASN A 276 40.20 0.70 31.00
CA ASN A 276 39.17 1.55 31.58
C ASN A 276 39.47 1.76 33.07
N ASP A 277 39.79 2.98 33.42
CA ASP A 277 40.11 3.38 34.80
C ASP A 277 38.91 3.32 35.73
N GLU A 278 37.69 3.22 35.20
CA GLU A 278 36.45 3.13 35.99
C GLU A 278 36.18 1.70 36.54
N ASN A 279 36.73 0.69 35.91
CA ASN A 279 36.52 -0.69 36.32
C ASN A 279 37.55 -1.14 37.33
N PHE A 280 37.11 -1.89 38.37
CA PHE A 280 37.98 -2.51 39.35
C PHE A 280 38.27 -3.98 39.05
N GLU A 281 37.57 -4.57 38.12
CA GLU A 281 37.68 -5.96 37.70
C GLU A 281 37.73 -6.03 36.17
N GLU A 282 38.66 -6.82 35.65
CA GLU A 282 38.81 -7.08 34.21
C GLU A 282 37.73 -8.03 33.70
N PHE A 283 37.40 -7.86 32.41
CA PHE A 283 36.51 -8.77 31.67
C PHE A 283 37.25 -10.07 31.32
N ARG A 284 36.63 -11.22 31.60
CA ARG A 284 37.23 -12.55 31.35
C ARG A 284 36.25 -13.46 30.65
N CYS A 285 36.79 -14.36 29.79
CA CYS A 285 36.08 -15.42 29.11
C CYS A 285 36.72 -16.77 29.48
N ILE A 286 35.99 -17.62 30.20
CA ILE A 286 36.54 -18.88 30.76
C ILE A 286 35.74 -20.06 30.19
N MET A 287 36.46 -21.02 29.60
CA MET A 287 35.83 -22.29 29.19
C MET A 287 35.46 -23.11 30.42
N ILE A 288 34.27 -23.69 30.41
CA ILE A 288 33.78 -24.50 31.51
C ILE A 288 33.43 -25.91 31.05
N ASN A 289 33.64 -26.88 31.96
CA ASN A 289 33.20 -28.24 31.77
C ASN A 289 32.07 -28.53 32.78
N PHE A 290 30.86 -28.71 32.24
CA PHE A 290 29.72 -29.09 33.07
C PHE A 290 29.71 -30.61 33.27
N PRO A 291 29.70 -31.08 34.54
CA PRO A 291 29.69 -32.53 34.85
C PRO A 291 28.31 -33.19 34.61
N VAL A 292 27.29 -32.46 34.13
CA VAL A 292 25.88 -32.92 34.10
C VAL A 292 25.42 -33.20 32.67
N PRO A 293 24.92 -34.41 32.35
CA PRO A 293 24.25 -34.68 31.10
C PRO A 293 22.91 -33.89 31.07
N GLY A 294 22.73 -33.01 30.11
CA GLY A 294 21.52 -32.24 29.92
C GLY A 294 21.70 -30.74 30.06
N LEU A 295 22.75 -30.19 29.51
CA LEU A 295 23.07 -28.77 29.56
C LEU A 295 21.96 -27.85 28.98
N LYS A 296 21.14 -28.34 28.03
CA LYS A 296 19.93 -27.62 27.57
C LYS A 296 19.00 -27.25 28.73
N ASN A 297 19.01 -28.01 29.80
CA ASN A 297 18.19 -27.76 30.98
C ASN A 297 18.88 -26.92 32.07
N THR A 298 20.17 -26.56 31.86
CA THR A 298 20.97 -25.79 32.81
C THR A 298 21.34 -24.38 32.37
N ILE A 299 21.20 -24.09 31.06
CA ILE A 299 21.31 -22.73 30.53
C ILE A 299 20.03 -21.98 30.97
N GLY A 300 20.18 -20.84 31.56
CA GLY A 300 19.10 -20.09 32.15
C GLY A 300 19.05 -20.19 33.67
N MET A 301 20.16 -20.67 34.28
CA MET A 301 20.26 -20.73 35.73
C MET A 301 21.15 -19.61 36.25
N LEU A 302 20.52 -18.61 36.81
CA LEU A 302 21.21 -17.73 37.78
C LEU A 302 21.17 -18.39 39.13
N GLY A 303 22.32 -18.57 39.81
CA GLY A 303 22.35 -19.12 41.14
C GLY A 303 21.52 -18.28 42.11
N ASP A 304 20.97 -18.93 43.16
CA ASP A 304 20.23 -18.22 44.20
C ASP A 304 21.09 -17.09 44.76
N TYR A 305 20.76 -15.87 44.41
CA TYR A 305 21.35 -14.67 44.98
C TYR A 305 20.63 -14.37 46.29
N ASP A 306 21.33 -14.58 47.46
CA ASP A 306 20.80 -14.13 48.74
C ASP A 306 21.10 -12.64 48.96
N PRO A 307 20.07 -11.77 48.77
CA PRO A 307 20.25 -10.33 48.97
C PRO A 307 20.58 -9.92 50.40
N LYS A 308 20.35 -10.82 51.38
CA LYS A 308 20.63 -10.56 52.78
C LYS A 308 22.03 -10.98 53.19
N GLY A 309 22.67 -11.88 52.45
CA GLY A 309 23.94 -12.49 52.83
C GLY A 309 25.16 -11.72 52.35
N SER A 310 25.23 -11.28 51.13
CA SER A 310 26.43 -10.63 50.64
C SER A 310 26.27 -9.99 49.27
N MET A 311 25.90 -8.72 49.23
CA MET A 311 26.21 -7.88 48.06
C MET A 311 27.68 -7.51 47.91
N HIS A 312 28.49 -7.82 48.88
CA HIS A 312 29.95 -7.75 48.74
C HIS A 312 30.39 -8.92 47.90
N PRO A 313 31.19 -8.68 46.82
CA PRO A 313 31.78 -9.79 46.06
C PRO A 313 32.53 -10.80 46.93
N LEU A 314 32.84 -10.45 48.15
CA LEU A 314 33.54 -11.16 49.20
C LEU A 314 32.67 -12.05 50.14
N GLY A 315 31.37 -12.24 49.81
CA GLY A 315 30.46 -12.99 50.70
C GLY A 315 31.05 -14.30 51.14
N ASN A 316 31.21 -14.53 52.47
CA ASN A 316 31.56 -15.76 53.21
C ASN A 316 32.59 -16.74 52.59
N VAL A 317 33.59 -16.26 51.85
CA VAL A 317 34.66 -17.08 51.34
C VAL A 317 35.73 -17.23 52.44
N SER A 318 35.80 -18.40 53.04
CA SER A 318 36.89 -18.71 53.96
C SER A 318 38.18 -18.97 53.20
N PRO A 319 39.30 -18.32 53.60
CA PRO A 319 40.59 -18.57 52.99
C PRO A 319 40.95 -20.06 53.11
N GLY A 320 41.30 -20.70 52.04
CA GLY A 320 41.83 -22.05 52.01
C GLY A 320 41.00 -23.15 51.38
N ASN A 321 39.74 -22.91 51.03
CA ASN A 321 38.90 -23.86 50.26
C ASN A 321 38.10 -23.12 49.20
N LEU A 322 38.78 -22.61 48.20
CA LEU A 322 38.15 -22.06 47.00
C LEU A 322 37.51 -23.16 46.16
N LYS A 323 36.30 -23.54 46.55
CA LYS A 323 35.40 -24.26 45.62
C LYS A 323 34.89 -23.21 44.66
N ILE A 324 35.10 -23.45 43.36
CA ILE A 324 34.59 -22.59 42.32
C ILE A 324 33.08 -22.84 42.20
N TYR A 325 32.28 -21.90 42.69
CA TYR A 325 30.83 -21.93 42.64
C TYR A 325 30.35 -21.12 41.40
N GLN A 326 29.17 -21.45 40.93
CA GLN A 326 28.60 -20.78 39.74
C GLN A 326 28.38 -19.27 40.00
N TYR A 327 28.03 -18.85 41.21
CA TYR A 327 27.88 -17.46 41.57
C TYR A 327 29.19 -16.65 41.45
N MET A 328 30.34 -17.25 41.40
CA MET A 328 31.62 -16.58 41.13
C MET A 328 31.71 -16.03 39.71
N PHE A 329 30.88 -16.52 38.80
CA PHE A 329 30.83 -16.03 37.44
C PHE A 329 29.73 -14.95 37.22
N GLN A 330 28.93 -14.66 38.26
CA GLN A 330 27.98 -13.58 38.22
C GLN A 330 28.71 -12.24 38.45
N THR A 331 28.28 -11.22 37.68
CA THR A 331 28.79 -9.86 37.84
C THR A 331 27.62 -8.94 38.12
N ILE A 332 27.75 -8.16 39.21
CA ILE A 332 26.75 -7.14 39.55
C ILE A 332 27.14 -5.89 38.80
N MET A 333 26.20 -5.35 37.99
CA MET A 333 26.43 -4.18 37.18
C MET A 333 25.20 -3.29 37.06
N ASN A 334 25.38 -2.07 36.63
CA ASN A 334 24.27 -1.18 36.36
C ASN A 334 23.73 -1.37 34.92
N SER A 335 22.56 -0.77 34.60
CA SER A 335 21.93 -0.88 33.30
C SER A 335 22.79 -0.42 32.14
N ARG A 336 23.66 0.62 32.36
CA ARG A 336 24.58 1.12 31.34
C ARG A 336 25.65 0.07 30.97
N GLN A 337 26.26 -0.54 31.96
CA GLN A 337 27.26 -1.59 31.72
C GLN A 337 26.63 -2.84 31.09
N LEU A 338 25.43 -3.25 31.56
CA LEU A 338 24.70 -4.38 30.99
C LEU A 338 24.36 -4.13 29.53
N SER A 339 23.97 -2.90 29.20
CA SER A 339 23.58 -2.56 27.83
C SER A 339 24.67 -2.80 26.80
N VAL A 340 25.97 -2.66 27.20
CA VAL A 340 27.12 -2.89 26.30
C VAL A 340 27.12 -4.32 25.73
N PHE A 341 26.65 -5.30 26.51
CA PHE A 341 26.55 -6.69 26.09
C PHE A 341 25.35 -7.00 25.23
N CYS A 342 24.33 -6.13 25.23
CA CYS A 342 23.00 -6.44 24.67
C CYS A 342 22.58 -5.44 23.58
N ARG A 343 23.51 -4.65 23.03
CA ARG A 343 23.25 -3.76 21.90
C ARG A 343 23.01 -4.55 20.63
N LEU A 344 22.09 -4.10 19.78
CA LEU A 344 21.90 -4.67 18.45
C LEU A 344 23.03 -4.18 17.51
N PRO A 345 23.31 -4.86 16.38
CA PRO A 345 24.36 -4.41 15.45
C PRO A 345 23.93 -3.17 14.67
N LYS A 346 24.90 -2.37 14.22
CA LYS A 346 24.71 -1.26 13.29
C LYS A 346 24.92 -1.65 11.82
N THR A 347 25.18 -2.92 11.56
CA THR A 347 25.38 -3.48 10.21
C THR A 347 24.40 -4.62 9.97
N GLU A 348 24.02 -4.79 8.72
CA GLU A 348 23.12 -5.87 8.29
C GLU A 348 23.84 -7.20 8.24
N PHE A 349 23.11 -8.26 8.59
CA PHE A 349 23.56 -9.64 8.48
C PHE A 349 22.44 -10.51 7.88
N SER A 350 22.79 -11.64 7.30
CA SER A 350 21.77 -12.61 6.90
C SER A 350 20.94 -13.03 8.12
N GLY A 351 19.67 -12.70 8.14
CA GLY A 351 18.74 -12.89 9.27
C GLY A 351 18.48 -11.65 10.12
N PHE A 352 19.12 -10.51 9.80
CA PHE A 352 18.87 -9.23 10.46
C PHE A 352 19.06 -8.07 9.48
N TYR A 353 18.01 -7.27 9.24
CA TYR A 353 18.04 -6.15 8.31
C TYR A 353 17.97 -4.79 9.02
N ILE A 354 18.45 -3.76 8.34
CA ILE A 354 18.39 -2.38 8.83
C ILE A 354 17.80 -1.48 7.74
N ASP A 355 16.59 -0.99 7.97
CA ASP A 355 15.89 -0.07 7.09
C ASP A 355 16.17 1.40 7.44
N ASP A 356 15.89 2.31 6.48
CA ASP A 356 15.94 3.74 6.76
C ASP A 356 14.77 4.16 7.66
N TYR A 357 15.05 5.00 8.64
CA TYR A 357 14.02 5.56 9.51
C TYR A 357 13.39 6.79 8.87
N VAL A 358 12.08 6.72 8.68
CA VAL A 358 11.31 7.83 8.13
C VAL A 358 10.08 8.10 8.99
N GLU A 359 9.93 9.34 9.41
CA GLU A 359 8.81 9.76 10.24
C GLU A 359 7.60 10.16 9.37
N PHE A 360 6.45 9.55 9.64
CA PHE A 360 5.14 9.94 9.11
C PHE A 360 4.24 10.48 10.22
N ASP A 361 3.29 11.33 9.86
CA ASP A 361 2.32 11.86 10.81
C ASP A 361 1.40 10.76 11.32
N THR A 362 1.23 10.67 12.63
CA THR A 362 0.38 9.68 13.31
C THR A 362 -0.87 10.29 13.92
N SER A 363 -1.09 11.58 13.75
CA SER A 363 -2.25 12.27 14.31
C SER A 363 -3.55 11.75 13.70
N VAL A 364 -4.55 11.47 14.55
CA VAL A 364 -5.90 11.06 14.10
C VAL A 364 -6.80 12.29 14.07
N ARG A 365 -7.54 12.47 12.98
CA ARG A 365 -8.58 13.50 12.88
C ARG A 365 -9.77 13.13 13.77
N LYS A 366 -9.84 13.65 14.97
CA LYS A 366 -10.92 13.37 15.95
C LYS A 366 -12.29 13.91 15.53
N GLU A 367 -12.32 14.83 14.58
CA GLU A 367 -13.55 15.51 14.14
C GLU A 367 -14.42 14.63 13.23
N ILE A 368 -13.84 13.65 12.54
CA ILE A 368 -14.55 12.78 11.60
C ILE A 368 -15.13 11.57 12.33
N LYS A 369 -16.35 11.71 12.84
CA LYS A 369 -17.03 10.61 13.54
C LYS A 369 -17.62 9.54 12.61
N SER A 370 -18.09 9.90 11.42
CA SER A 370 -18.83 9.04 10.49
C SER A 370 -18.24 9.02 9.07
N GLY A 371 -16.91 9.15 8.94
CA GLY A 371 -16.24 9.17 7.64
C GLY A 371 -16.05 7.77 7.02
N VAL A 372 -15.64 7.77 5.76
CA VAL A 372 -15.22 6.58 5.02
C VAL A 372 -13.87 6.11 5.55
N LYS A 373 -13.81 4.88 6.04
CA LYS A 373 -12.57 4.28 6.55
C LYS A 373 -11.71 3.82 5.38
N ILE A 374 -10.49 4.37 5.32
CA ILE A 374 -9.49 3.99 4.31
C ILE A 374 -8.61 2.85 4.82
N GLY A 375 -8.21 2.88 6.09
CA GLY A 375 -7.37 1.87 6.72
C GLY A 375 -6.97 2.26 8.13
N LYS A 376 -5.91 1.64 8.65
CA LYS A 376 -5.35 1.95 9.96
C LYS A 376 -4.01 2.67 9.82
N ILE A 377 -3.84 3.76 10.56
CA ILE A 377 -2.55 4.45 10.64
C ILE A 377 -1.53 3.46 11.21
N THR A 378 -0.37 3.38 10.60
CA THR A 378 0.73 2.52 11.01
C THR A 378 2.04 3.30 11.09
N VAL A 379 2.99 2.75 11.81
CA VAL A 379 4.36 3.30 11.90
C VAL A 379 5.32 2.19 11.54
N PRO A 380 6.37 2.47 10.77
CA PRO A 380 7.39 1.47 10.46
C PRO A 380 7.87 0.75 11.73
N GLY A 381 7.79 -0.60 11.73
CA GLY A 381 8.21 -1.43 12.86
C GLY A 381 7.37 -1.35 14.14
N ARG A 382 6.26 -0.64 14.17
CA ARG A 382 5.34 -0.64 15.30
C ARG A 382 4.02 -1.29 14.93
N ASN A 383 3.62 -2.31 15.67
CA ASN A 383 2.27 -2.86 15.56
C ASN A 383 1.33 -2.04 16.44
N ILE A 384 0.86 -0.90 15.91
CA ILE A 384 -0.15 -0.05 16.56
C ILE A 384 -1.59 -0.45 16.21
N GLU A 385 -1.77 -1.60 15.55
CA GLU A 385 -3.09 -2.09 15.12
C GLU A 385 -4.04 -2.34 16.30
N ASN A 386 -3.51 -2.59 17.48
CA ASN A 386 -4.28 -2.82 18.69
C ASN A 386 -4.58 -1.55 19.51
N LEU A 387 -4.04 -0.39 19.09
CA LEU A 387 -4.43 0.88 19.70
C LEU A 387 -5.87 1.21 19.29
N LEU A 388 -6.69 1.46 20.28
CA LEU A 388 -8.05 1.94 20.07
C LEU A 388 -7.99 3.26 19.28
N ASP A 389 -8.74 3.31 18.17
CA ASP A 389 -9.02 4.53 17.40
C ASP A 389 -7.87 5.10 16.55
N ASN A 390 -7.10 4.24 15.88
CA ASN A 390 -6.11 4.66 14.86
C ASN A 390 -6.61 4.54 13.41
N ASP A 391 -7.93 4.50 13.22
CA ASP A 391 -8.53 4.46 11.90
C ASP A 391 -8.30 5.78 11.14
N TYR A 392 -7.77 5.69 9.92
CA TYR A 392 -7.73 6.83 9.01
C TYR A 392 -9.06 6.92 8.27
N LYS A 393 -9.79 7.99 8.53
CA LYS A 393 -11.10 8.27 7.95
C LYS A 393 -11.08 9.55 7.14
N VAL A 394 -11.87 9.60 6.07
CA VAL A 394 -12.07 10.76 5.19
C VAL A 394 -13.55 11.09 5.18
N GLU A 395 -13.92 12.36 5.15
CA GLU A 395 -15.32 12.74 5.04
C GLU A 395 -15.93 12.23 3.73
N LEU A 396 -17.19 11.80 3.80
CA LEU A 396 -17.88 11.27 2.63
C LEU A 396 -17.92 12.27 1.46
N ASP A 397 -18.14 13.53 1.76
CA ASP A 397 -18.24 14.58 0.75
C ASP A 397 -16.88 15.00 0.16
N ASP A 398 -15.76 14.68 0.82
CA ASP A 398 -14.43 14.89 0.26
C ASP A 398 -14.17 14.05 -1.00
N PHE A 399 -14.89 12.93 -1.16
CA PHE A 399 -14.81 12.14 -2.39
C PHE A 399 -15.36 12.87 -3.61
N THR A 400 -16.19 13.91 -3.45
CA THR A 400 -16.59 14.76 -4.58
C THR A 400 -15.42 15.53 -5.18
N ARG A 401 -14.35 15.76 -4.38
CA ARG A 401 -13.09 16.39 -4.81
C ARG A 401 -12.09 15.40 -5.39
N HIS A 402 -12.57 14.20 -5.71
CA HIS A 402 -11.85 13.12 -6.37
C HIS A 402 -10.74 12.49 -5.52
N ALA A 403 -10.37 11.28 -5.91
CA ALA A 403 -9.31 10.51 -5.26
C ALA A 403 -8.38 9.88 -6.30
N LEU A 404 -7.10 9.72 -5.93
CA LEU A 404 -6.06 9.13 -6.78
C LEU A 404 -5.33 8.04 -6.02
N ILE A 405 -5.26 6.84 -6.60
CA ILE A 405 -4.52 5.69 -6.08
C ILE A 405 -3.40 5.35 -7.04
N ILE A 406 -2.16 5.43 -6.57
CA ILE A 406 -0.96 5.15 -7.37
C ILE A 406 -0.17 3.99 -6.75
N GLY A 407 0.51 3.22 -7.59
CA GLY A 407 1.45 2.19 -7.18
C GLY A 407 1.73 1.17 -8.28
N ILE A 408 2.81 0.40 -8.11
CA ILE A 408 3.18 -0.64 -9.07
C ILE A 408 2.19 -1.81 -9.09
N THR A 409 2.30 -2.66 -10.10
CA THR A 409 1.55 -3.94 -10.16
C THR A 409 1.88 -4.80 -8.94
N GLY A 410 0.85 -5.35 -8.29
CA GLY A 410 1.02 -6.15 -7.07
C GLY A 410 1.25 -5.32 -5.79
N GLY A 411 1.31 -3.99 -5.85
CA GLY A 411 1.50 -3.10 -4.70
C GLY A 411 0.28 -2.98 -3.77
N GLY A 412 -0.90 -3.43 -4.20
CA GLY A 412 -2.13 -3.39 -3.39
C GLY A 412 -3.22 -2.45 -3.91
N LYS A 413 -3.03 -1.78 -5.07
CA LYS A 413 -4.01 -0.84 -5.64
C LYS A 413 -5.43 -1.40 -5.74
N THR A 414 -5.59 -2.55 -6.42
CA THR A 414 -6.92 -3.17 -6.64
C THR A 414 -7.59 -3.53 -5.31
N ASN A 415 -6.82 -4.06 -4.34
CA ASN A 415 -7.34 -4.34 -3.01
C ASN A 415 -7.81 -3.06 -2.30
N THR A 416 -7.03 -1.98 -2.37
CA THR A 416 -7.39 -0.68 -1.78
C THR A 416 -8.62 -0.09 -2.45
N SER A 417 -8.71 -0.15 -3.79
CA SER A 417 -9.87 0.30 -4.54
C SER A 417 -11.12 -0.49 -4.16
N LYS A 418 -11.05 -1.83 -4.12
CA LYS A 418 -12.15 -2.69 -3.66
C LYS A 418 -12.57 -2.36 -2.21
N ALA A 419 -11.59 -2.09 -1.32
CA ALA A 419 -11.86 -1.74 0.07
C ALA A 419 -12.65 -0.42 0.18
N VAL A 420 -12.19 0.62 -0.51
CA VAL A 420 -12.86 1.93 -0.53
C VAL A 420 -14.26 1.82 -1.14
N LEU A 421 -14.41 1.13 -2.27
CA LEU A 421 -15.71 0.92 -2.92
C LEU A 421 -16.67 0.11 -2.05
N SER A 422 -16.15 -0.91 -1.35
CA SER A 422 -16.95 -1.70 -0.41
C SER A 422 -17.43 -0.88 0.77
N GLU A 423 -16.57 -0.05 1.36
CA GLU A 423 -16.94 0.85 2.45
C GLU A 423 -18.03 1.85 2.01
N LEU A 424 -17.86 2.44 0.82
CA LEU A 424 -18.82 3.39 0.23
C LEU A 424 -20.19 2.74 -0.03
N TRP A 425 -20.22 1.52 -0.57
CA TRP A 425 -21.49 0.83 -0.84
C TRP A 425 -22.12 0.27 0.42
N LEU A 426 -21.37 -0.53 1.17
CA LEU A 426 -21.92 -1.30 2.27
C LEU A 426 -22.34 -0.39 3.43
N LYS A 427 -21.53 0.60 3.81
CA LYS A 427 -21.82 1.49 4.96
C LYS A 427 -22.51 2.78 4.61
N HIS A 428 -22.15 3.39 3.48
CA HIS A 428 -22.64 4.72 3.12
C HIS A 428 -23.72 4.74 2.04
N LYS A 429 -24.11 3.56 1.50
CA LYS A 429 -25.16 3.40 0.45
C LYS A 429 -24.86 4.21 -0.82
N LYS A 430 -23.57 4.40 -1.14
CA LYS A 430 -23.17 5.14 -2.35
C LYS A 430 -22.86 4.17 -3.47
N PRO A 431 -23.66 4.17 -4.56
CA PRO A 431 -23.37 3.35 -5.71
C PRO A 431 -22.11 3.82 -6.43
N PHE A 432 -21.53 2.92 -7.21
CA PHE A 432 -20.34 3.22 -7.98
C PHE A 432 -20.37 2.54 -9.35
N LEU A 433 -19.61 3.10 -10.27
CA LEU A 433 -19.31 2.52 -11.57
C LEU A 433 -17.79 2.34 -11.67
N VAL A 434 -17.33 1.13 -11.96
CA VAL A 434 -15.92 0.84 -12.27
C VAL A 434 -15.75 0.69 -13.76
N ILE A 435 -14.81 1.43 -14.35
CA ILE A 435 -14.32 1.23 -15.72
C ILE A 435 -12.98 0.51 -15.60
N GLU A 436 -12.97 -0.78 -15.90
CA GLU A 436 -11.85 -1.68 -15.77
C GLU A 436 -11.19 -1.91 -17.13
N SER A 437 -10.01 -1.33 -17.35
CA SER A 437 -9.41 -1.25 -18.69
C SER A 437 -8.40 -2.34 -18.99
N ALA A 438 -7.79 -3.01 -17.98
CA ALA A 438 -6.65 -3.91 -18.20
C ALA A 438 -6.88 -5.35 -17.74
N LYS A 439 -7.60 -5.56 -16.64
CA LYS A 439 -7.82 -6.87 -16.01
C LYS A 439 -9.28 -6.99 -15.62
N ARG A 440 -9.70 -8.19 -15.24
CA ARG A 440 -11.06 -8.50 -14.78
C ARG A 440 -11.01 -8.95 -13.33
N GLU A 441 -10.95 -7.98 -12.41
CA GLU A 441 -10.77 -8.26 -10.98
C GLU A 441 -11.98 -7.80 -10.14
N TYR A 442 -12.77 -6.79 -10.58
CA TYR A 442 -13.84 -6.20 -9.74
C TYR A 442 -15.14 -7.02 -9.68
N TRP A 443 -15.35 -8.00 -10.57
CA TRP A 443 -16.44 -8.96 -10.44
C TRP A 443 -16.37 -9.74 -9.12
N GLU A 444 -15.16 -9.93 -8.56
CA GLU A 444 -14.91 -10.59 -7.29
C GLU A 444 -15.61 -9.89 -6.09
N LEU A 445 -16.02 -8.62 -6.23
CA LEU A 445 -16.80 -7.93 -5.21
C LEU A 445 -18.09 -8.68 -4.87
N MET A 446 -18.64 -9.47 -5.81
CA MET A 446 -19.83 -10.31 -5.56
C MET A 446 -19.56 -11.40 -4.50
N ASN A 447 -18.30 -11.84 -4.36
CA ASN A 447 -17.89 -12.78 -3.33
C ASN A 447 -17.94 -12.22 -1.90
N LEU A 448 -18.17 -10.91 -1.75
CA LEU A 448 -18.38 -10.24 -0.46
C LEU A 448 -19.86 -10.22 -0.01
N SER A 449 -20.75 -10.83 -0.75
CA SER A 449 -22.20 -10.85 -0.45
C SER A 449 -22.53 -11.55 0.87
N GLY A 450 -23.68 -11.21 1.47
CA GLY A 450 -24.22 -11.87 2.67
C GLY A 450 -23.67 -11.37 4.01
N ASN A 451 -23.14 -10.14 4.07
CA ASN A 451 -22.67 -9.52 5.30
C ASN A 451 -23.78 -8.73 6.01
N LYS A 452 -23.99 -9.01 7.31
CA LYS A 452 -24.67 -8.05 8.20
C LYS A 452 -23.70 -6.93 8.51
N ILE A 453 -24.03 -5.73 8.08
CA ILE A 453 -23.17 -4.56 8.27
C ILE A 453 -23.99 -3.48 8.96
N GLU A 454 -23.41 -2.93 10.01
CA GLU A 454 -23.90 -1.72 10.67
C GLU A 454 -23.53 -0.51 9.78
N ASP A 455 -24.55 0.27 9.40
CA ASP A 455 -24.33 1.48 8.61
C ASP A 455 -23.80 2.65 9.48
N CYS A 456 -23.46 3.76 8.86
CA CYS A 456 -22.94 4.94 9.56
C CYS A 456 -23.96 5.59 10.54
N HIS A 457 -25.20 5.08 10.57
CA HIS A 457 -26.27 5.53 11.46
C HIS A 457 -26.63 4.49 12.53
N GLY A 458 -25.88 3.38 12.62
CA GLY A 458 -26.11 2.33 13.60
C GLY A 458 -27.20 1.32 13.20
N ASN A 459 -27.74 1.37 11.97
CA ASN A 459 -28.71 0.39 11.51
C ASN A 459 -28.00 -0.84 10.98
N VAL A 460 -28.40 -2.01 11.45
CA VAL A 460 -27.90 -3.29 10.95
C VAL A 460 -28.74 -3.71 9.76
N GLU A 461 -28.20 -3.64 8.57
CA GLU A 461 -28.83 -4.12 7.35
C GLU A 461 -27.97 -5.23 6.74
N GLU A 462 -28.64 -6.21 6.15
CA GLU A 462 -27.95 -7.19 5.32
C GLU A 462 -27.68 -6.53 3.97
N ARG A 463 -26.45 -6.07 3.77
CA ARG A 463 -25.99 -5.48 2.53
C ARG A 463 -25.00 -6.38 1.88
N ASP A 464 -25.18 -6.48 0.61
CA ASP A 464 -24.39 -7.38 -0.20
C ASP A 464 -24.11 -6.75 -1.56
N PHE A 465 -23.32 -7.42 -2.33
CA PHE A 465 -23.07 -7.13 -3.73
C PHE A 465 -23.94 -7.96 -4.68
N SER A 466 -25.03 -8.56 -4.20
CA SER A 466 -25.95 -9.36 -5.04
C SER A 466 -26.54 -8.54 -6.20
N LYS A 467 -26.59 -7.20 -6.06
CA LYS A 467 -27.03 -6.26 -7.09
C LYS A 467 -25.90 -5.73 -7.96
N LEU A 468 -24.69 -6.23 -7.83
CA LEU A 468 -23.55 -5.84 -8.67
C LEU A 468 -23.82 -6.24 -10.12
N LYS A 469 -23.74 -5.28 -11.03
CA LYS A 469 -23.87 -5.51 -12.46
C LYS A 469 -22.49 -5.57 -13.09
N VAL A 470 -22.21 -6.59 -13.86
CA VAL A 470 -20.94 -6.74 -14.60
C VAL A 470 -21.24 -6.83 -16.07
N PHE A 471 -20.67 -5.91 -16.84
CA PHE A 471 -20.81 -5.84 -18.30
C PHE A 471 -19.49 -6.05 -18.98
N THR A 472 -19.49 -6.77 -20.09
CA THR A 472 -18.30 -7.01 -20.93
C THR A 472 -18.43 -6.25 -22.23
N LEU A 473 -17.49 -5.32 -22.47
CA LEU A 473 -17.51 -4.48 -23.67
C LEU A 473 -16.55 -5.06 -24.72
N GLY A 474 -17.01 -5.05 -25.98
CA GLY A 474 -16.21 -5.56 -27.09
C GLY A 474 -16.33 -7.06 -27.35
N SER A 475 -17.00 -7.82 -26.46
CA SER A 475 -17.28 -9.25 -26.65
C SER A 475 -18.77 -9.51 -26.80
N GLU A 476 -19.12 -10.37 -27.75
CA GLU A 476 -20.47 -10.86 -27.99
C GLU A 476 -20.61 -12.38 -27.73
N GLU A 477 -19.64 -12.97 -27.04
CA GLU A 477 -19.58 -14.41 -26.81
C GLU A 477 -20.80 -14.88 -26.00
N LYS A 478 -21.59 -15.76 -26.61
CA LYS A 478 -22.83 -16.25 -25.98
C LYS A 478 -22.52 -17.09 -24.73
N GLY A 479 -23.08 -16.67 -23.61
CA GLY A 479 -22.88 -17.34 -22.33
C GLY A 479 -21.70 -16.80 -21.51
N ARG A 480 -20.75 -16.04 -22.09
CA ARG A 480 -19.58 -15.50 -21.40
C ARG A 480 -19.53 -13.99 -21.34
N SER A 481 -20.50 -13.30 -21.93
CA SER A 481 -20.56 -11.85 -21.95
C SER A 481 -21.94 -11.36 -21.51
N VAL A 482 -21.96 -10.21 -20.82
CA VAL A 482 -23.18 -9.42 -20.58
C VAL A 482 -23.00 -8.12 -21.37
N LYS A 483 -23.90 -7.94 -22.36
CA LYS A 483 -23.75 -6.87 -23.35
C LYS A 483 -24.08 -5.51 -22.75
N TYR A 484 -23.33 -4.49 -23.14
CA TYR A 484 -23.66 -3.09 -22.93
C TYR A 484 -23.54 -2.32 -24.26
N ARG A 485 -24.52 -1.48 -24.57
CA ARG A 485 -24.58 -0.74 -25.83
C ARG A 485 -24.49 0.74 -25.57
N ILE A 486 -23.63 1.42 -26.35
CA ILE A 486 -23.39 2.85 -26.27
C ILE A 486 -23.45 3.45 -27.67
N ASN A 487 -24.38 4.36 -27.90
CA ASN A 487 -24.35 5.19 -29.10
C ASN A 487 -23.57 6.47 -28.77
N PRO A 488 -22.40 6.74 -29.37
CA PRO A 488 -21.62 7.93 -29.11
C PRO A 488 -22.34 9.24 -29.48
N PHE A 489 -23.32 9.18 -30.39
CA PHE A 489 -24.08 10.34 -30.89
C PHE A 489 -25.31 10.66 -30.02
N GLU A 490 -25.69 9.78 -29.10
CA GLU A 490 -26.87 9.99 -28.27
C GLU A 490 -26.55 10.90 -27.10
N ARG A 491 -27.16 12.07 -27.06
CA ARG A 491 -27.09 12.99 -25.92
C ARG A 491 -27.91 12.47 -24.72
N VAL A 492 -27.46 12.79 -23.56
CA VAL A 492 -28.15 12.40 -22.31
C VAL A 492 -28.78 13.63 -21.65
N GLY A 493 -30.05 13.52 -21.27
CA GLY A 493 -30.76 14.59 -20.56
C GLY A 493 -31.11 15.80 -21.41
N THR A 494 -30.98 17.00 -20.84
CA THR A 494 -31.42 18.27 -21.42
C THR A 494 -30.28 19.13 -21.98
N VAL A 495 -29.10 18.57 -22.15
CA VAL A 495 -27.93 19.30 -22.71
C VAL A 495 -28.21 19.72 -24.15
N ALA A 496 -27.76 20.90 -24.56
CA ALA A 496 -27.90 21.35 -25.92
C ALA A 496 -27.14 20.42 -26.90
N LEU A 497 -27.74 20.13 -28.04
CA LEU A 497 -27.16 19.21 -29.02
C LEU A 497 -25.81 19.72 -29.53
N GLN A 498 -25.66 21.02 -29.75
CA GLN A 498 -24.38 21.64 -30.07
C GLN A 498 -23.29 21.29 -29.06
N THR A 499 -23.60 21.41 -27.75
CA THR A 499 -22.65 21.11 -26.69
C THR A 499 -22.26 19.62 -26.66
N HIS A 500 -23.23 18.74 -26.90
CA HIS A 500 -22.95 17.30 -27.02
C HIS A 500 -22.02 17.00 -28.22
N ILE A 501 -22.26 17.62 -29.36
CA ILE A 501 -21.40 17.50 -30.56
C ILE A 501 -19.98 17.96 -30.24
N ASP A 502 -19.80 19.08 -29.55
CA ASP A 502 -18.48 19.58 -29.15
C ASP A 502 -17.75 18.60 -28.19
N TYR A 503 -18.48 17.96 -27.30
CA TYR A 503 -17.93 16.91 -26.38
C TYR A 503 -17.54 15.65 -27.15
N LEU A 504 -18.38 15.21 -28.08
CA LEU A 504 -18.10 14.07 -28.96
C LEU A 504 -16.85 14.32 -29.81
N LEU A 505 -16.75 15.49 -30.44
CA LEU A 505 -15.57 15.89 -31.23
C LEU A 505 -14.31 15.94 -30.37
N SER A 506 -14.40 16.44 -29.14
CA SER A 506 -13.28 16.45 -28.18
C SER A 506 -12.85 15.03 -27.81
N THR A 507 -13.81 14.11 -27.70
CA THR A 507 -13.51 12.68 -27.44
C THR A 507 -12.78 12.05 -28.63
N PHE A 508 -13.21 12.28 -29.86
CA PHE A 508 -12.48 11.82 -31.04
C PHE A 508 -11.03 12.36 -31.08
N LYS A 509 -10.88 13.66 -30.86
CA LYS A 509 -9.56 14.35 -30.88
C LYS A 509 -8.62 13.89 -29.73
N ALA A 510 -9.17 13.52 -28.59
CA ALA A 510 -8.38 12.99 -27.48
C ALA A 510 -7.90 11.55 -27.72
N SER A 511 -8.75 10.74 -28.33
CA SER A 511 -8.52 9.30 -28.51
C SER A 511 -7.72 8.97 -29.75
N PHE A 512 -7.94 9.70 -30.85
CA PHE A 512 -7.30 9.41 -32.14
C PHE A 512 -6.35 10.53 -32.59
N GLU A 513 -5.24 10.14 -33.19
CA GLU A 513 -4.35 11.12 -33.83
C GLU A 513 -4.98 11.61 -35.13
N LEU A 514 -5.45 12.87 -35.14
CA LEU A 514 -6.09 13.52 -36.28
C LEU A 514 -5.20 14.65 -36.76
N TYR A 515 -4.66 14.50 -37.96
CA TYR A 515 -3.86 15.54 -38.64
C TYR A 515 -4.73 16.40 -39.54
N ALA A 516 -4.34 17.66 -39.74
CA ALA A 516 -5.02 18.55 -40.68
C ALA A 516 -5.04 17.91 -42.10
N PRO A 517 -6.21 17.88 -42.80
CA PRO A 517 -7.47 18.52 -42.48
C PRO A 517 -8.53 17.59 -41.83
N MET A 518 -8.15 16.40 -41.30
CA MET A 518 -9.08 15.40 -40.74
C MET A 518 -10.03 15.97 -39.66
N PRO A 519 -9.57 16.80 -38.68
CA PRO A 519 -10.49 17.36 -37.69
C PRO A 519 -11.65 18.13 -38.27
N TYR A 520 -11.41 18.94 -39.34
CA TYR A 520 -12.42 19.71 -40.02
C TYR A 520 -13.43 18.81 -40.75
N ILE A 521 -12.93 17.79 -41.43
CA ILE A 521 -13.78 16.83 -42.17
C ILE A 521 -14.66 16.05 -41.18
N LEU A 522 -14.09 15.62 -40.09
CA LEU A 522 -14.82 14.90 -39.01
C LEU A 522 -15.94 15.80 -38.45
N GLU A 523 -15.59 17.02 -38.07
CA GLU A 523 -16.52 18.01 -37.52
C GLU A 523 -17.70 18.25 -38.47
N THR A 524 -17.41 18.59 -39.73
CA THR A 524 -18.44 18.79 -40.76
C THR A 524 -19.29 17.54 -40.94
N SER A 525 -18.68 16.35 -40.95
CA SER A 525 -19.40 15.09 -41.12
C SER A 525 -20.34 14.80 -39.95
N VAL A 526 -19.89 15.07 -38.71
CA VAL A 526 -20.71 14.90 -37.51
C VAL A 526 -21.91 15.83 -37.51
N TYR A 527 -21.75 17.11 -37.88
CA TYR A 527 -22.87 18.03 -38.03
C TYR A 527 -23.86 17.57 -39.09
N ASP A 528 -23.35 17.11 -40.23
CA ASP A 528 -24.19 16.68 -41.36
C ASP A 528 -25.00 15.42 -41.06
N VAL A 529 -24.46 14.43 -40.31
CA VAL A 529 -25.23 13.21 -39.97
C VAL A 529 -26.39 13.52 -39.01
N TYR A 530 -26.25 14.51 -38.12
CA TYR A 530 -27.36 14.93 -37.27
C TYR A 530 -28.45 15.61 -38.11
N LYS A 531 -28.08 16.45 -39.09
CA LYS A 531 -29.03 17.07 -40.05
C LYS A 531 -29.75 15.99 -40.84
N ASP A 532 -29.03 14.96 -41.32
CA ASP A 532 -29.63 13.84 -42.06
C ASP A 532 -30.71 13.10 -41.24
N LYS A 533 -30.52 13.02 -39.90
CA LYS A 533 -31.53 12.47 -39.01
C LYS A 533 -32.63 13.45 -38.59
N GLY A 534 -32.68 14.66 -39.22
CA GLY A 534 -33.71 15.67 -38.99
C GLY A 534 -33.49 16.52 -37.74
N TRP A 535 -32.26 16.60 -37.23
CA TRP A 535 -31.95 17.46 -36.08
C TRP A 535 -31.70 18.90 -36.51
N ASP A 536 -32.50 19.82 -35.99
CA ASP A 536 -32.17 21.24 -35.98
C ASP A 536 -31.27 21.51 -34.77
N ILE A 537 -30.01 21.83 -35.06
CA ILE A 537 -28.99 21.96 -33.98
C ILE A 537 -29.20 23.29 -33.23
N VAL A 538 -29.69 24.32 -33.91
CA VAL A 538 -29.94 25.65 -33.34
C VAL A 538 -31.18 25.63 -32.42
N GLU A 539 -32.29 25.08 -32.91
CA GLU A 539 -33.51 24.91 -32.13
C GLU A 539 -33.46 23.76 -31.16
N ASN A 540 -32.41 22.95 -31.19
CA ASN A 540 -32.18 21.79 -30.30
C ASN A 540 -33.33 20.77 -30.33
N LYS A 541 -33.97 20.58 -31.44
CA LYS A 541 -35.11 19.67 -31.63
C LYS A 541 -35.00 18.90 -32.94
N ASN A 542 -35.64 17.74 -32.98
CA ASN A 542 -35.80 16.98 -34.19
C ASN A 542 -37.05 17.41 -34.92
N ILE A 543 -36.94 17.74 -36.20
CA ILE A 543 -38.07 18.25 -37.04
C ILE A 543 -39.19 17.22 -37.18
N TYR A 544 -38.86 15.92 -37.05
CA TYR A 544 -39.84 14.84 -37.12
C TYR A 544 -40.47 14.52 -35.77
N GLY A 545 -40.06 15.20 -34.67
CA GLY A 545 -40.48 14.90 -33.31
C GLY A 545 -39.99 13.55 -32.79
N LEU A 546 -38.92 13.03 -33.41
CA LEU A 546 -38.36 11.73 -33.10
C LEU A 546 -37.06 11.89 -32.28
N ASP A 547 -36.89 10.96 -31.34
CA ASP A 547 -35.69 10.91 -30.55
C ASP A 547 -34.75 9.82 -31.12
N TRP A 548 -34.26 10.07 -32.35
CA TRP A 548 -33.35 9.19 -33.06
C TRP A 548 -32.01 9.85 -33.38
N TYR A 549 -30.94 9.12 -33.27
CA TYR A 549 -29.58 9.63 -33.36
C TYR A 549 -28.80 8.95 -34.51
N PRO A 550 -27.76 9.62 -35.05
CA PRO A 550 -26.85 9.00 -35.97
C PRO A 550 -26.15 7.77 -35.37
N THR A 551 -25.57 6.94 -36.24
CA THR A 551 -24.70 5.83 -35.87
C THR A 551 -23.30 6.01 -36.43
N LEU A 552 -22.33 5.17 -35.99
CA LEU A 552 -21.00 5.17 -36.60
C LEU A 552 -21.02 4.81 -38.07
N THR A 553 -21.99 4.00 -38.51
CA THR A 553 -22.22 3.67 -39.93
C THR A 553 -22.65 4.93 -40.70
N ASP A 554 -23.56 5.72 -40.17
CA ASP A 554 -23.96 6.99 -40.81
C ASP A 554 -22.73 7.91 -40.97
N LEU A 555 -21.89 8.06 -39.93
CA LEU A 555 -20.68 8.87 -40.00
C LEU A 555 -19.68 8.33 -41.04
N TYR A 556 -19.46 7.02 -41.09
CA TYR A 556 -18.52 6.38 -42.02
C TYR A 556 -18.82 6.71 -43.47
N TYR A 557 -20.10 6.69 -43.87
CA TYR A 557 -20.51 7.02 -45.24
C TYR A 557 -20.60 8.52 -45.46
N LYS A 558 -20.91 9.33 -44.46
CA LYS A 558 -20.95 10.79 -44.58
C LYS A 558 -19.58 11.38 -44.91
N ILE A 559 -18.50 10.83 -44.33
CA ILE A 559 -17.11 11.24 -44.61
C ILE A 559 -16.84 11.26 -46.13
N ASP A 560 -17.32 10.28 -46.87
CA ASP A 560 -17.17 10.24 -48.35
C ASP A 560 -17.79 11.48 -49.00
N THR A 561 -19.02 11.80 -48.60
CA THR A 561 -19.77 12.94 -49.18
C THR A 561 -19.11 14.29 -48.86
N VAL A 562 -18.67 14.47 -47.60
CA VAL A 562 -18.03 15.72 -47.17
C VAL A 562 -16.66 15.88 -47.85
N THR A 563 -15.85 14.82 -47.86
CA THR A 563 -14.51 14.87 -48.47
C THR A 563 -14.59 15.17 -49.96
N ASN A 564 -15.57 14.61 -50.68
CA ASN A 564 -15.76 14.86 -52.09
C ASN A 564 -16.18 16.34 -52.39
N LYS A 565 -16.83 17.02 -51.46
CA LYS A 565 -17.24 18.43 -51.59
C LYS A 565 -16.09 19.42 -51.41
N LEU A 566 -14.99 19.04 -50.75
CA LEU A 566 -13.91 19.97 -50.36
C LEU A 566 -12.93 20.29 -51.48
N GLY A 567 -12.98 19.63 -52.65
CA GLY A 567 -12.20 20.00 -53.81
C GLY A 567 -10.68 19.85 -53.71
N TYR A 568 -10.19 18.98 -52.79
CA TYR A 568 -8.77 18.65 -52.72
C TYR A 568 -8.30 17.88 -53.97
N HIS A 569 -7.00 17.93 -54.28
CA HIS A 569 -6.41 17.07 -55.28
C HIS A 569 -6.70 15.60 -54.95
N ALA A 570 -6.99 14.80 -56.01
CA ALA A 570 -7.49 13.43 -55.90
C ALA A 570 -6.65 12.54 -54.93
N GLU A 571 -5.34 12.67 -54.96
CA GLU A 571 -4.42 11.91 -54.11
C GLU A 571 -4.56 12.29 -52.61
N VAL A 572 -4.53 13.59 -52.29
CA VAL A 572 -4.69 14.10 -50.91
C VAL A 572 -6.08 13.74 -50.39
N GLN A 573 -7.10 13.90 -51.21
CA GLN A 573 -8.48 13.55 -50.91
C GLN A 573 -8.60 12.05 -50.55
N SER A 574 -8.01 11.18 -51.37
CA SER A 574 -8.05 9.74 -51.19
C SER A 574 -7.33 9.33 -49.88
N ASN A 575 -6.14 9.88 -49.60
CA ASN A 575 -5.34 9.55 -48.42
C ASN A 575 -6.04 10.00 -47.11
N VAL A 576 -6.54 11.23 -47.05
CA VAL A 576 -7.24 11.77 -45.88
C VAL A 576 -8.53 11.01 -45.62
N LYS A 577 -9.30 10.73 -46.67
CA LYS A 577 -10.53 9.95 -46.62
C LYS A 577 -10.25 8.55 -46.06
N ALA A 578 -9.28 7.84 -46.67
CA ALA A 578 -8.92 6.49 -46.25
C ALA A 578 -8.46 6.45 -44.78
N ALA A 579 -7.61 7.40 -44.38
CA ALA A 579 -7.10 7.47 -43.02
C ALA A 579 -8.20 7.78 -41.99
N LEU A 580 -9.14 8.66 -42.28
CA LEU A 580 -10.26 8.97 -41.37
C LEU A 580 -11.26 7.79 -41.30
N LYS A 581 -11.61 7.22 -42.48
CA LYS A 581 -12.51 6.05 -42.54
C LYS A 581 -11.92 4.84 -41.80
N ALA A 582 -10.61 4.61 -41.88
CA ALA A 582 -9.96 3.52 -41.17
C ALA A 582 -10.16 3.62 -39.62
N ARG A 583 -10.09 4.85 -39.08
CA ARG A 583 -10.33 5.08 -37.63
C ARG A 583 -11.79 4.83 -37.26
N ILE A 584 -12.75 5.31 -38.06
CA ILE A 584 -14.18 5.04 -37.81
C ILE A 584 -14.48 3.54 -38.00
N GLN A 585 -13.87 2.90 -39.01
CA GLN A 585 -14.06 1.48 -39.28
C GLN A 585 -13.55 0.61 -38.12
N SER A 586 -12.44 0.98 -37.47
CA SER A 586 -11.92 0.25 -36.29
C SER A 586 -12.93 0.19 -35.13
N LEU A 587 -13.80 1.21 -35.01
CA LEU A 587 -14.88 1.24 -34.01
C LEU A 587 -16.10 0.41 -34.42
N ARG A 588 -16.25 0.08 -35.71
CA ARG A 588 -17.41 -0.61 -36.29
C ARG A 588 -17.22 -2.12 -36.44
N ILE A 589 -16.02 -2.63 -36.27
CA ILE A 589 -15.71 -4.05 -36.55
C ILE A 589 -15.95 -4.92 -35.30
N GLY A 590 -16.56 -6.10 -35.54
CA GLY A 590 -16.71 -7.15 -34.52
C GLY A 590 -17.53 -6.71 -33.31
N GLY A 591 -17.12 -7.15 -32.13
CA GLY A 591 -17.79 -6.81 -30.87
C GLY A 591 -17.83 -5.31 -30.57
N LYS A 592 -16.84 -4.52 -31.04
CA LYS A 592 -16.83 -3.06 -30.92
C LYS A 592 -18.00 -2.44 -31.69
N GLY A 593 -18.21 -2.87 -32.93
CA GLY A 593 -19.33 -2.42 -33.75
C GLY A 593 -20.68 -2.80 -33.15
N ALA A 594 -20.82 -4.05 -32.69
CA ALA A 594 -22.04 -4.49 -32.05
C ALA A 594 -22.38 -3.67 -30.77
N MET A 595 -21.37 -3.14 -30.09
CA MET A 595 -21.51 -2.28 -28.90
C MET A 595 -21.81 -0.83 -29.26
N MET A 596 -21.08 -0.23 -30.23
CA MET A 596 -21.10 1.22 -30.46
C MET A 596 -21.89 1.65 -31.69
N ASP A 597 -21.99 0.80 -32.69
CA ASP A 597 -22.76 1.10 -33.93
C ASP A 597 -24.22 0.69 -33.73
N THR A 598 -24.88 1.32 -32.79
CA THR A 598 -26.23 1.07 -32.33
C THR A 598 -27.03 2.37 -32.35
N PRO A 599 -28.35 2.33 -32.65
CA PRO A 599 -29.18 3.55 -32.70
C PRO A 599 -29.40 4.18 -31.31
N ARG A 600 -29.30 3.39 -30.24
CA ARG A 600 -29.57 3.82 -28.88
C ARG A 600 -28.56 3.23 -27.89
N SER A 601 -28.26 3.99 -26.86
CA SER A 601 -27.52 3.53 -25.67
C SER A 601 -28.44 2.83 -24.69
N MET A 602 -27.85 1.96 -23.89
CA MET A 602 -28.47 1.58 -22.62
C MET A 602 -28.57 2.78 -21.69
N PRO A 603 -29.67 2.94 -20.95
CA PRO A 603 -29.81 4.06 -20.04
C PRO A 603 -28.65 4.12 -19.03
N ILE A 604 -27.92 5.20 -19.00
CA ILE A 604 -26.80 5.36 -18.05
C ILE A 604 -27.27 5.29 -16.59
N GLN A 605 -28.53 5.62 -16.32
CA GLN A 605 -29.15 5.48 -15.00
C GLN A 605 -29.04 4.07 -14.44
N ASP A 606 -29.12 3.05 -15.30
CA ASP A 606 -29.04 1.64 -14.90
C ASP A 606 -27.63 1.29 -14.38
N LEU A 607 -26.59 1.98 -14.87
CA LEU A 607 -25.23 1.85 -14.34
C LEU A 607 -25.01 2.63 -13.04
N LEU A 608 -25.71 3.75 -12.86
CA LEU A 608 -25.47 4.68 -11.78
C LEU A 608 -26.32 4.39 -10.53
N SER A 609 -27.34 3.54 -10.65
CA SER A 609 -28.28 3.25 -9.55
C SER A 609 -27.76 2.20 -8.56
N THR A 610 -26.92 1.28 -9.02
CA THR A 610 -26.35 0.17 -8.24
C THR A 610 -24.87 0.03 -8.56
N PRO A 611 -24.08 -0.69 -7.75
CA PRO A 611 -22.71 -1.03 -8.10
C PRO A 611 -22.64 -1.67 -9.48
N SER A 612 -21.77 -1.15 -10.33
CA SER A 612 -21.63 -1.63 -11.70
C SER A 612 -20.15 -1.68 -12.11
N VAL A 613 -19.80 -2.64 -12.94
CA VAL A 613 -18.46 -2.85 -13.51
C VAL A 613 -18.57 -2.94 -15.03
N LEU A 614 -17.75 -2.18 -15.74
CA LEU A 614 -17.59 -2.25 -17.19
C LEU A 614 -16.18 -2.79 -17.48
N GLU A 615 -16.10 -4.02 -17.97
CA GLU A 615 -14.85 -4.67 -18.37
C GLU A 615 -14.52 -4.31 -19.83
N LEU A 616 -13.38 -3.64 -20.06
CA LEU A 616 -12.91 -3.21 -21.39
C LEU A 616 -11.75 -4.05 -21.93
N GLU A 617 -11.41 -5.16 -21.27
CA GLU A 617 -10.25 -5.98 -21.67
C GLU A 617 -10.37 -6.47 -23.12
N ASP A 618 -11.56 -6.86 -23.58
CA ASP A 618 -11.80 -7.37 -24.94
C ASP A 618 -11.68 -6.28 -26.02
N LEU A 619 -11.59 -5.00 -25.65
CA LEU A 619 -11.21 -3.93 -26.55
C LEU A 619 -9.68 -3.93 -26.70
N GLY A 620 -9.16 -4.50 -27.76
CA GLY A 620 -7.73 -4.80 -27.93
C GLY A 620 -6.79 -3.59 -28.07
N ASP A 621 -7.31 -2.38 -28.37
CA ASP A 621 -6.50 -1.19 -28.63
C ASP A 621 -6.80 -0.04 -27.67
N ASP A 622 -5.77 0.75 -27.37
CA ASP A 622 -5.84 1.86 -26.41
C ASP A 622 -6.68 3.03 -26.90
N ASP A 623 -6.70 3.29 -28.21
CA ASP A 623 -7.47 4.37 -28.79
C ASP A 623 -8.99 4.12 -28.64
N THR A 624 -9.44 2.89 -28.88
CA THR A 624 -10.83 2.49 -28.64
C THR A 624 -11.18 2.55 -27.15
N LYS A 625 -10.28 2.09 -26.25
CA LYS A 625 -10.52 2.19 -24.80
C LYS A 625 -10.64 3.63 -24.36
N SER A 626 -9.73 4.50 -24.83
CA SER A 626 -9.77 5.93 -24.59
C SER A 626 -11.10 6.55 -25.07
N PHE A 627 -11.53 6.20 -26.27
CA PHE A 627 -12.79 6.68 -26.85
C PHE A 627 -14.01 6.26 -26.02
N VAL A 628 -14.09 4.99 -25.62
CA VAL A 628 -15.18 4.48 -24.78
C VAL A 628 -15.20 5.15 -23.42
N ILE A 629 -14.04 5.30 -22.75
CA ILE A 629 -13.93 6.02 -21.46
C ILE A 629 -14.40 7.46 -21.61
N GLY A 630 -13.98 8.14 -22.70
CA GLY A 630 -14.37 9.51 -22.97
C GLY A 630 -15.89 9.66 -23.18
N ILE A 631 -16.52 8.78 -23.96
CA ILE A 631 -17.97 8.79 -24.19
C ILE A 631 -18.74 8.51 -22.90
N LEU A 632 -18.30 7.57 -22.08
CA LEU A 632 -18.92 7.29 -20.77
C LEU A 632 -18.84 8.49 -19.84
N LEU A 633 -17.68 9.20 -19.83
CA LEU A 633 -17.51 10.44 -19.06
C LEU A 633 -18.46 11.55 -19.57
N VAL A 634 -18.59 11.72 -20.86
CA VAL A 634 -19.51 12.70 -21.47
C VAL A 634 -20.95 12.36 -21.09
N GLN A 635 -21.40 11.11 -21.23
CA GLN A 635 -22.74 10.70 -20.87
C GLN A 635 -23.02 10.87 -19.37
N LEU A 636 -22.03 10.54 -18.51
CA LEU A 636 -22.14 10.77 -17.07
C LEU A 636 -22.26 12.25 -16.73
N TYR A 637 -21.43 13.09 -17.34
CA TYR A 637 -21.44 14.53 -17.13
C TYR A 637 -22.77 15.15 -17.56
N GLU A 638 -23.28 14.80 -18.73
CA GLU A 638 -24.57 15.26 -19.25
C GLU A 638 -25.73 14.82 -18.35
N TYR A 639 -25.71 13.55 -17.91
CA TYR A 639 -26.69 13.04 -16.96
C TYR A 639 -26.67 13.83 -15.65
N ARG A 640 -25.51 14.03 -15.04
CA ARG A 640 -25.39 14.79 -13.79
C ARG A 640 -25.82 16.24 -13.94
N LYS A 641 -25.44 16.88 -15.04
CA LYS A 641 -25.82 18.25 -15.36
C LYS A 641 -27.35 18.39 -15.50
N SER A 642 -28.03 17.38 -16.03
CA SER A 642 -29.50 17.38 -16.15
C SER A 642 -30.23 17.23 -14.80
N GLN A 643 -29.56 16.69 -13.77
CA GLN A 643 -30.12 16.43 -12.44
C GLN A 643 -30.02 17.63 -11.46
N ILE A 644 -29.42 18.74 -11.86
CA ILE A 644 -29.09 19.91 -10.98
C ILE A 644 -30.31 20.55 -10.29
N LYS A 645 -31.51 20.22 -10.65
CA LYS A 645 -32.75 20.84 -10.09
C LYS A 645 -32.92 20.69 -8.56
N THR A 646 -32.08 19.87 -7.88
CA THR A 646 -32.26 19.53 -6.48
C THR A 646 -31.26 20.17 -5.51
N GLY A 647 -30.24 20.92 -5.96
CA GLY A 647 -29.34 21.69 -5.08
C GLY A 647 -28.48 20.85 -4.14
N LYS A 648 -28.44 19.51 -4.26
CA LYS A 648 -27.66 18.62 -3.41
C LYS A 648 -26.20 18.59 -3.87
N LYS A 649 -25.31 19.15 -3.03
CA LYS A 649 -23.85 19.11 -3.22
C LYS A 649 -23.18 17.85 -2.67
N ASN A 650 -23.90 17.00 -1.94
CA ASN A 650 -23.38 15.82 -1.26
C ASN A 650 -23.08 14.72 -2.25
N LEU A 651 -22.12 13.85 -1.92
CA LEU A 651 -21.73 12.72 -2.75
C LEU A 651 -22.94 11.83 -3.11
N GLN A 652 -23.18 11.64 -4.41
CA GLN A 652 -24.26 10.83 -4.94
C GLN A 652 -23.76 9.49 -5.50
N HIS A 653 -22.56 9.48 -6.10
CA HIS A 653 -22.03 8.35 -6.84
C HIS A 653 -20.52 8.48 -7.02
N ILE A 654 -19.82 7.35 -7.17
CA ILE A 654 -18.39 7.29 -7.49
C ILE A 654 -18.20 6.65 -8.86
N LEU A 655 -17.46 7.31 -9.73
CA LEU A 655 -16.89 6.71 -10.92
C LEU A 655 -15.44 6.33 -10.63
N MET A 656 -15.10 5.07 -10.81
CA MET A 656 -13.72 4.61 -10.76
C MET A 656 -13.18 4.34 -12.15
N ILE A 657 -11.99 4.86 -12.44
CA ILE A 657 -11.31 4.68 -13.73
C ILE A 657 -9.94 4.04 -13.47
N GLU A 658 -9.74 2.83 -13.98
CA GLU A 658 -8.41 2.22 -14.02
C GLU A 658 -7.63 2.64 -15.26
N GLU A 659 -6.33 2.86 -15.05
CA GLU A 659 -5.39 3.31 -16.10
C GLU A 659 -5.89 4.56 -16.85
N ALA A 660 -6.28 5.58 -16.10
CA ALA A 660 -6.86 6.81 -16.60
C ALA A 660 -5.92 7.56 -17.56
N HIS A 661 -4.61 7.29 -17.53
CA HIS A 661 -3.63 7.83 -18.48
C HIS A 661 -3.97 7.48 -19.95
N ARG A 662 -4.85 6.52 -20.21
CA ARG A 662 -5.31 6.21 -21.58
C ARG A 662 -6.07 7.39 -22.17
N LEU A 663 -6.91 8.06 -21.41
CA LEU A 663 -7.65 9.26 -21.81
C LEU A 663 -6.97 10.55 -21.34
N LEU A 664 -6.51 10.58 -20.09
CA LEU A 664 -5.93 11.75 -19.42
C LEU A 664 -4.39 11.71 -19.51
N LYS A 665 -3.88 11.51 -20.70
CA LYS A 665 -2.45 11.36 -20.97
C LYS A 665 -1.73 12.69 -20.82
N ASN A 666 -0.57 12.68 -20.16
CA ASN A 666 0.35 13.80 -20.18
C ASN A 666 0.92 13.99 -21.60
N VAL A 667 0.55 15.11 -22.24
CA VAL A 667 1.02 15.45 -23.58
C VAL A 667 2.13 16.49 -23.43
N PRO A 668 3.36 16.21 -23.93
CA PRO A 668 4.45 17.16 -23.84
C PRO A 668 4.14 18.47 -24.57
N ALA A 669 4.65 19.59 -24.06
CA ALA A 669 4.46 20.92 -24.66
C ALA A 669 4.99 21.02 -26.11
N SER A 670 5.91 20.14 -26.51
CA SER A 670 6.39 20.03 -27.90
C SER A 670 5.34 19.46 -28.87
N GLU A 671 4.31 18.79 -28.37
CA GLU A 671 3.19 18.24 -29.15
C GLU A 671 1.93 19.11 -28.98
N GLU A 672 2.07 20.43 -28.84
CA GLU A 672 0.96 21.37 -28.73
C GLU A 672 0.04 21.27 -29.97
N GLY A 673 -0.95 20.39 -29.86
CA GLY A 673 -1.91 20.10 -30.93
C GLY A 673 -3.31 19.94 -30.38
N THR A 674 -4.20 19.54 -31.26
CA THR A 674 -5.62 19.30 -30.96
C THR A 674 -5.84 18.32 -29.82
N ARG A 675 -4.93 17.35 -29.61
CA ARG A 675 -4.98 16.34 -28.55
C ARG A 675 -4.77 16.93 -27.17
N ALA A 676 -3.78 17.81 -27.00
CA ALA A 676 -3.50 18.47 -25.71
C ALA A 676 -4.72 19.25 -25.21
N LYS A 677 -5.35 20.06 -26.10
CA LYS A 677 -6.57 20.80 -25.79
C LYS A 677 -7.75 19.90 -25.41
N SER A 678 -7.83 18.73 -26.04
CA SER A 678 -8.89 17.78 -25.72
C SER A 678 -8.68 17.07 -24.38
N VAL A 679 -7.44 16.76 -24.00
CA VAL A 679 -7.11 16.26 -22.65
C VAL A 679 -7.41 17.33 -21.59
N GLU A 680 -7.02 18.58 -21.85
CA GLU A 680 -7.36 19.72 -20.97
C GLU A 680 -8.89 19.86 -20.79
N PHE A 681 -9.66 19.69 -21.86
CA PHE A 681 -11.12 19.67 -21.79
C PHE A 681 -11.64 18.62 -20.81
N PHE A 682 -11.11 17.38 -20.85
CA PHE A 682 -11.51 16.35 -19.90
C PHE A 682 -11.07 16.68 -18.46
N CYS A 683 -9.88 17.26 -18.27
CA CYS A 683 -9.43 17.70 -16.93
C CYS A 683 -10.37 18.78 -16.36
N ASN A 684 -10.84 19.70 -17.20
CA ASN A 684 -11.81 20.72 -16.80
C ASN A 684 -13.19 20.11 -16.47
N MET A 685 -13.65 19.14 -17.27
CA MET A 685 -14.88 18.38 -16.99
C MET A 685 -14.81 17.68 -15.64
N LEU A 686 -13.66 17.05 -15.29
CA LEU A 686 -13.44 16.44 -13.99
C LEU A 686 -13.54 17.49 -12.87
N ALA A 687 -12.98 18.68 -13.06
CA ALA A 687 -13.04 19.74 -12.06
C ALA A 687 -14.48 20.26 -11.84
N GLU A 688 -15.30 20.32 -12.89
CA GLU A 688 -16.68 20.80 -12.82
C GLU A 688 -17.66 19.79 -12.22
N ILE A 689 -17.49 18.50 -12.52
CA ILE A 689 -18.46 17.44 -12.17
C ILE A 689 -18.63 17.27 -10.66
N ARG A 690 -17.61 17.70 -9.87
CA ARG A 690 -17.68 17.72 -8.40
C ARG A 690 -18.87 18.51 -7.87
N SER A 691 -19.22 19.63 -8.56
CA SER A 691 -20.33 20.48 -8.18
C SER A 691 -21.69 19.79 -8.28
N PHE A 692 -21.76 18.64 -8.97
CA PHE A 692 -22.95 17.83 -9.18
C PHE A 692 -23.02 16.61 -8.24
N GLY A 693 -22.15 16.56 -7.22
CA GLY A 693 -22.10 15.44 -6.27
C GLY A 693 -21.52 14.14 -6.86
N GLN A 694 -20.77 14.23 -7.95
CA GLN A 694 -20.09 13.09 -8.57
C GLN A 694 -18.65 13.03 -8.11
N GLY A 695 -18.26 11.93 -7.43
CA GLY A 695 -16.88 11.63 -7.12
C GLY A 695 -16.21 10.81 -8.23
N ILE A 696 -14.91 10.98 -8.39
CA ILE A 696 -14.09 10.19 -9.31
C ILE A 696 -12.90 9.62 -8.54
N LEU A 697 -12.69 8.32 -8.64
CA LEU A 697 -11.55 7.58 -8.11
C LEU A 697 -10.69 7.11 -9.27
N ILE A 698 -9.48 7.61 -9.36
CA ILE A 698 -8.52 7.27 -10.40
C ILE A 698 -7.52 6.27 -9.81
N ALA A 699 -7.32 5.13 -10.47
CA ALA A 699 -6.25 4.20 -10.14
C ALA A 699 -5.28 4.08 -11.31
N ASP A 700 -4.00 4.39 -11.07
CA ASP A 700 -2.97 4.35 -12.11
C ASP A 700 -1.66 3.75 -11.59
N GLN A 701 -0.78 3.35 -12.52
CA GLN A 701 0.52 2.80 -12.18
C GLN A 701 1.63 3.84 -12.30
N VAL A 702 1.53 4.75 -13.26
CA VAL A 702 2.59 5.65 -13.67
C VAL A 702 2.08 7.09 -13.64
N PRO A 703 2.25 7.81 -12.52
CA PRO A 703 1.71 9.16 -12.37
C PRO A 703 2.30 10.16 -13.37
N THR A 704 3.54 9.98 -13.84
CA THR A 704 4.16 10.84 -14.85
C THR A 704 3.47 10.77 -16.22
N LYS A 705 2.69 9.71 -16.49
CA LYS A 705 1.86 9.59 -17.68
C LYS A 705 0.52 10.32 -17.58
N LEU A 706 0.09 10.67 -16.37
CA LEU A 706 -1.15 11.42 -16.16
C LEU A 706 -0.93 12.92 -16.41
N ALA A 707 -1.93 13.57 -16.97
CA ALA A 707 -1.94 15.02 -17.09
C ALA A 707 -1.77 15.66 -15.69
N PRO A 708 -0.86 16.63 -15.51
CA PRO A 708 -0.56 17.22 -14.19
C PRO A 708 -1.79 17.77 -13.47
N ASP A 709 -2.74 18.31 -14.22
CA ASP A 709 -3.98 18.86 -13.66
C ASP A 709 -4.90 17.78 -13.08
N THR A 710 -4.82 16.55 -13.57
CA THR A 710 -5.52 15.40 -12.96
C THR A 710 -5.00 15.14 -11.54
N ILE A 711 -3.68 15.19 -11.33
CA ILE A 711 -3.06 14.99 -10.02
C ILE A 711 -3.40 16.15 -9.07
N LYS A 712 -3.35 17.39 -9.57
CA LYS A 712 -3.68 18.60 -8.78
C LYS A 712 -5.14 18.62 -8.34
N ASN A 713 -6.07 18.21 -9.21
CA ASN A 713 -7.51 18.27 -8.96
C ASN A 713 -8.04 17.14 -8.07
N THR A 714 -7.19 16.19 -7.65
CA THR A 714 -7.57 15.13 -6.72
C THR A 714 -7.22 15.51 -5.28
N ASN A 715 -8.17 15.38 -4.36
CA ASN A 715 -8.00 15.71 -2.94
C ASN A 715 -7.35 14.55 -2.16
N LEU A 716 -7.98 13.38 -2.18
CA LEU A 716 -7.46 12.18 -1.52
C LEU A 716 -6.41 11.53 -2.42
N LYS A 717 -5.20 11.39 -1.93
CA LYS A 717 -4.09 10.73 -2.61
C LYS A 717 -3.60 9.54 -1.80
N ILE A 718 -3.53 8.39 -2.44
CA ILE A 718 -3.08 7.11 -1.86
C ILE A 718 -1.93 6.59 -2.70
N MET A 719 -0.75 6.54 -2.13
CA MET A 719 0.46 6.13 -2.83
C MET A 719 1.01 4.84 -2.23
N HIS A 720 0.83 3.74 -2.94
CA HIS A 720 1.49 2.48 -2.67
C HIS A 720 2.94 2.49 -3.14
N ARG A 721 3.65 1.39 -2.90
CA ARG A 721 5.02 1.21 -3.38
C ARG A 721 5.16 1.63 -4.84
N THR A 722 6.12 2.52 -5.10
CA THR A 722 6.48 3.04 -6.42
C THR A 722 8.00 3.09 -6.50
N VAL A 723 8.59 2.51 -7.56
CA VAL A 723 10.04 2.30 -7.65
C VAL A 723 10.74 3.43 -8.39
N MET A 724 10.16 3.92 -9.49
CA MET A 724 10.77 4.96 -10.31
C MET A 724 10.84 6.28 -9.56
N LYS A 725 12.01 6.95 -9.62
CA LYS A 725 12.28 8.18 -8.87
C LYS A 725 11.37 9.32 -9.31
N GLU A 726 11.22 9.52 -10.61
CA GLU A 726 10.39 10.57 -11.20
C GLU A 726 8.92 10.43 -10.77
N ASP A 727 8.40 9.21 -10.78
CA ASP A 727 7.02 8.92 -10.34
C ASP A 727 6.82 9.22 -8.86
N ARG A 728 7.82 8.89 -8.03
CA ARG A 728 7.80 9.18 -6.59
C ARG A 728 7.87 10.67 -6.30
N GLU A 729 8.70 11.42 -7.04
CA GLU A 729 8.83 12.86 -6.88
C GLU A 729 7.55 13.59 -7.25
N VAL A 730 6.94 13.26 -8.40
CA VAL A 730 5.67 13.87 -8.84
C VAL A 730 4.57 13.70 -7.79
N MET A 731 4.40 12.47 -7.28
CA MET A 731 3.39 12.21 -6.27
C MET A 731 3.79 12.75 -4.90
N GLY A 732 5.06 12.61 -4.51
CA GLY A 732 5.55 13.06 -3.22
C GLY A 732 5.38 14.57 -3.03
N PHE A 733 5.71 15.37 -4.03
CA PHE A 733 5.46 16.82 -3.99
C PHE A 733 3.96 17.14 -3.92
N ALA A 734 3.13 16.41 -4.66
CA ALA A 734 1.68 16.58 -4.61
C ALA A 734 1.04 16.16 -3.27
N MET A 735 1.76 15.41 -2.44
CA MET A 735 1.36 14.94 -1.11
C MET A 735 2.11 15.63 0.04
N ASN A 736 2.89 16.67 -0.24
CA ASN A 736 3.69 17.40 0.74
C ASN A 736 4.67 16.49 1.53
N MET A 737 5.31 15.55 0.84
CA MET A 737 6.31 14.63 1.41
C MET A 737 7.69 15.27 1.49
N THR A 738 8.45 14.87 2.51
CA THR A 738 9.90 15.18 2.56
C THR A 738 10.69 14.29 1.59
N PRO A 739 11.92 14.68 1.20
CA PRO A 739 12.76 13.84 0.34
C PRO A 739 12.97 12.41 0.89
N GLU A 740 13.12 12.28 2.21
CA GLU A 740 13.29 11.00 2.90
C GLU A 740 12.02 10.14 2.77
N GLN A 741 10.84 10.73 2.96
CA GLN A 741 9.55 10.05 2.78
C GLN A 741 9.37 9.59 1.33
N ILE A 742 9.74 10.43 0.35
CA ILE A 742 9.70 10.08 -1.08
C ILE A 742 10.62 8.89 -1.38
N ALA A 743 11.82 8.87 -0.79
CA ALA A 743 12.75 7.75 -0.96
C ALA A 743 12.19 6.44 -0.36
N TYR A 744 11.62 6.53 0.84
CA TYR A 744 11.05 5.40 1.57
C TYR A 744 9.90 4.68 0.84
N ILE A 745 9.13 5.38 0.01
CA ILE A 745 8.05 4.77 -0.78
C ILE A 745 8.54 3.59 -1.65
N SER A 746 9.83 3.57 -2.03
CA SER A 746 10.39 2.46 -2.82
C SER A 746 10.51 1.14 -2.06
N SER A 747 10.62 1.17 -0.74
CA SER A 747 10.74 0.02 0.15
C SER A 747 9.43 -0.34 0.86
N LEU A 748 8.34 0.40 0.59
CA LEU A 748 7.07 0.24 1.28
C LEU A 748 6.54 -1.20 1.20
N GLN A 749 6.12 -1.74 2.32
CA GLN A 749 5.55 -3.09 2.41
C GLN A 749 4.22 -3.17 1.64
N ARG A 750 3.93 -4.37 1.10
CA ARG A 750 2.65 -4.64 0.43
C ARG A 750 1.47 -4.44 1.38
N GLY A 751 0.43 -3.76 0.92
CA GLY A 751 -0.74 -3.43 1.73
C GLY A 751 -0.59 -2.18 2.58
N CYS A 752 0.58 -1.53 2.58
CA CYS A 752 0.77 -0.19 3.14
C CYS A 752 0.75 0.86 2.03
N ALA A 753 0.31 2.05 2.37
CA ALA A 753 0.34 3.21 1.47
C ALA A 753 0.57 4.49 2.26
N ALA A 754 1.24 5.46 1.65
CA ALA A 754 1.19 6.83 2.12
C ALA A 754 -0.14 7.45 1.67
N VAL A 755 -0.84 8.08 2.59
CA VAL A 755 -2.15 8.70 2.35
C VAL A 755 -2.10 10.16 2.76
N TYR A 756 -2.69 11.00 1.92
CA TYR A 756 -2.80 12.43 2.12
C TYR A 756 -4.16 12.93 1.63
N ALA A 757 -4.86 13.67 2.45
CA ALA A 757 -6.08 14.37 2.05
C ALA A 757 -6.03 15.82 2.53
N GLU A 758 -6.78 16.70 1.89
CA GLU A 758 -6.88 18.11 2.30
C GLU A 758 -7.29 18.21 3.77
N GLY A 759 -6.53 19.02 4.53
CA GLY A 759 -6.65 19.13 5.99
C GLY A 759 -5.65 18.28 6.76
N ASP A 760 -4.88 17.37 6.10
CA ASP A 760 -3.71 16.79 6.72
C ASP A 760 -2.52 17.76 6.62
N SER A 761 -1.78 17.91 7.71
CA SER A 761 -0.56 18.72 7.71
C SER A 761 0.60 18.02 6.97
N LYS A 762 0.66 16.68 7.11
CA LYS A 762 1.66 15.80 6.53
C LYS A 762 1.02 14.47 6.11
N PRO A 763 1.62 13.73 5.17
CA PRO A 763 1.13 12.42 4.80
C PRO A 763 1.24 11.42 5.96
N LYS A 764 0.33 10.46 5.99
CA LYS A 764 0.27 9.38 6.97
C LYS A 764 0.57 8.05 6.30
N LEU A 765 1.24 7.18 7.02
CA LEU A 765 1.38 5.79 6.58
C LEU A 765 0.16 5.01 7.05
N VAL A 766 -0.53 4.35 6.13
CA VAL A 766 -1.78 3.64 6.40
C VAL A 766 -1.68 2.21 5.91
N ARG A 767 -2.01 1.27 6.77
CA ARG A 767 -2.20 -0.14 6.40
C ARG A 767 -3.61 -0.32 5.88
N MET A 768 -3.73 -0.74 4.63
CA MET A 768 -5.00 -0.97 3.96
C MET A 768 -5.65 -2.28 4.45
N PRO A 769 -6.98 -2.31 4.60
CA PRO A 769 -7.66 -3.53 4.97
C PRO A 769 -7.52 -4.57 3.84
N LEU A 770 -7.21 -5.80 4.21
CA LEU A 770 -7.23 -6.91 3.27
C LEU A 770 -8.67 -7.40 3.11
N ILE A 771 -9.18 -7.32 1.88
CA ILE A 771 -10.47 -7.88 1.54
C ILE A 771 -10.34 -9.40 1.42
N LYS A 772 -11.17 -10.12 2.17
CA LYS A 772 -11.24 -11.57 2.14
C LYS A 772 -12.58 -11.97 1.54
N ASP A 773 -12.54 -12.82 0.51
CA ASP A 773 -13.73 -13.42 -0.09
C ASP A 773 -14.43 -14.33 0.90
N ARG A 774 -15.74 -14.27 0.93
CA ARG A 774 -16.58 -15.21 1.70
C ARG A 774 -17.08 -16.37 0.87
N PHE A 775 -17.28 -16.13 -0.43
CA PHE A 775 -17.73 -17.12 -1.41
C PHE A 775 -16.64 -17.30 -2.45
N SER A 776 -16.69 -18.39 -3.17
CA SER A 776 -15.74 -18.72 -4.24
C SER A 776 -16.47 -18.86 -5.58
N MET A 777 -17.36 -17.91 -5.90
CA MET A 777 -17.99 -17.85 -7.22
C MET A 777 -16.95 -17.61 -8.30
N THR A 778 -17.07 -18.34 -9.38
CA THR A 778 -16.27 -18.06 -10.59
C THR A 778 -16.86 -16.89 -11.36
N ARG A 779 -16.07 -16.28 -12.25
CA ARG A 779 -16.55 -15.17 -13.09
C ARG A 779 -17.75 -15.57 -13.94
N GLU A 780 -17.77 -16.79 -14.48
CA GLU A 780 -18.86 -17.34 -15.28
C GLU A 780 -20.16 -17.42 -14.48
N GLU A 781 -20.09 -17.86 -13.23
CA GLU A 781 -21.25 -17.91 -12.32
C GLU A 781 -21.77 -16.52 -11.99
N VAL A 782 -20.87 -15.54 -11.79
CA VAL A 782 -21.26 -14.14 -11.57
C VAL A 782 -21.95 -13.57 -12.81
N LEU A 783 -21.41 -13.79 -14.01
CA LEU A 783 -22.03 -13.33 -15.24
C LEU A 783 -23.38 -14.03 -15.53
N GLN A 784 -23.51 -15.28 -15.14
CA GLN A 784 -24.77 -15.99 -15.20
C GLN A 784 -25.80 -15.41 -14.23
N HIS A 785 -25.39 -15.14 -12.98
CA HIS A 785 -26.24 -14.49 -11.99
C HIS A 785 -26.72 -13.10 -12.46
N VAL A 786 -25.83 -12.29 -13.05
CA VAL A 786 -26.17 -10.98 -13.60
C VAL A 786 -27.22 -11.12 -14.72
N ARG A 787 -27.06 -12.07 -15.63
CA ARG A 787 -28.03 -12.32 -16.73
C ARG A 787 -29.39 -12.75 -16.22
N GLU A 788 -29.42 -13.70 -15.27
CA GLU A 788 -30.67 -14.33 -14.81
C GLU A 788 -31.45 -13.43 -13.85
N ASN A 789 -30.78 -12.76 -12.94
CA ASN A 789 -31.42 -12.05 -11.85
C ASN A 789 -31.49 -10.53 -12.02
N LEU A 790 -30.50 -9.92 -12.69
CA LEU A 790 -30.42 -8.47 -12.82
C LEU A 790 -30.72 -7.99 -14.25
N TYR A 791 -30.73 -8.92 -15.20
CA TYR A 791 -30.90 -8.66 -16.63
C TYR A 791 -31.90 -9.60 -17.30
N SER A 792 -32.85 -10.15 -16.51
CA SER A 792 -33.94 -10.97 -17.04
C SER A 792 -34.77 -10.27 -18.11
N ASP A 793 -34.76 -8.93 -18.10
CA ASP A 793 -35.40 -8.08 -19.11
C ASP A 793 -34.52 -7.82 -20.34
N GLN A 794 -33.38 -8.52 -20.52
CA GLN A 794 -32.57 -8.37 -21.73
C GLN A 794 -33.41 -8.61 -22.99
N GLY A 795 -34.38 -9.51 -22.93
CA GLY A 795 -35.34 -9.71 -24.01
C GLY A 795 -36.32 -8.55 -24.22
N GLU A 796 -36.76 -7.87 -23.18
CA GLU A 796 -37.53 -6.61 -23.29
C GLU A 796 -36.66 -5.45 -23.72
N TYR A 797 -35.41 -5.35 -23.20
CA TYR A 797 -34.45 -4.36 -23.65
C TYR A 797 -34.09 -4.54 -25.11
N GLU A 798 -33.78 -5.74 -25.55
CA GLU A 798 -33.54 -6.05 -26.97
C GLU A 798 -34.77 -5.75 -27.82
N LYS A 799 -35.98 -6.02 -27.31
CA LYS A 799 -37.21 -5.59 -27.99
C LYS A 799 -37.41 -4.09 -28.01
N LYS A 800 -37.03 -3.41 -26.94
CA LYS A 800 -37.23 -1.94 -26.81
C LYS A 800 -36.19 -1.13 -27.58
N TYR A 801 -34.96 -1.62 -27.70
CA TYR A 801 -33.84 -0.90 -28.28
C TYR A 801 -33.17 -1.62 -29.45
N SER A 802 -33.63 -2.82 -29.82
CA SER A 802 -33.10 -3.50 -30.99
C SER A 802 -33.68 -2.88 -32.24
N TYR A 803 -32.87 -2.90 -33.30
CA TYR A 803 -33.37 -2.75 -34.66
C TYR A 803 -34.43 -3.80 -34.94
N HIS A 804 -35.48 -3.45 -35.62
CA HIS A 804 -36.06 -4.43 -36.50
C HIS A 804 -34.99 -4.89 -37.50
N LYS A 805 -34.83 -6.18 -37.59
CA LYS A 805 -33.86 -6.79 -38.48
C LYS A 805 -33.94 -6.09 -39.85
N GLY A 806 -32.93 -5.26 -40.16
CA GLY A 806 -32.79 -4.55 -41.37
C GLY A 806 -33.28 -3.09 -41.46
N CYS A 807 -33.69 -2.48 -40.35
CA CYS A 807 -33.96 -1.05 -40.37
C CYS A 807 -32.97 -0.29 -39.48
N MET A 808 -32.06 0.43 -40.07
CA MET A 808 -31.05 1.26 -39.37
C MET A 808 -31.57 2.69 -39.03
N MET A 809 -32.85 2.98 -39.25
CA MET A 809 -33.37 4.34 -39.21
C MET A 809 -33.73 4.85 -37.81
N CYS A 810 -34.17 4.00 -36.89
CA CYS A 810 -34.50 4.40 -35.54
C CYS A 810 -34.28 3.27 -34.53
N GLY A 811 -33.88 3.63 -33.30
CA GLY A 811 -33.60 2.70 -32.25
C GLY A 811 -34.78 2.32 -31.37
N ASN A 812 -35.98 2.79 -31.63
CA ASN A 812 -37.18 2.47 -30.86
C ASN A 812 -37.91 1.26 -31.47
N PRO A 813 -38.70 0.51 -30.64
CA PRO A 813 -39.62 -0.45 -31.22
C PRO A 813 -40.44 0.23 -32.29
N CYS A 814 -40.29 -0.19 -33.51
CA CYS A 814 -40.92 0.46 -34.65
C CYS A 814 -42.43 0.30 -34.58
N GLN A 815 -43.15 1.34 -34.13
CA GLN A 815 -44.62 1.37 -34.13
C GLN A 815 -45.21 1.30 -35.54
N TYR A 816 -44.40 1.57 -36.56
CA TYR A 816 -44.79 1.55 -37.96
C TYR A 816 -44.46 0.25 -38.66
N TYR A 817 -43.71 -0.70 -38.01
CA TYR A 817 -43.28 -1.96 -38.65
C TYR A 817 -44.45 -2.75 -39.24
N GLN A 818 -45.50 -2.95 -38.46
CA GLN A 818 -46.65 -3.73 -38.90
C GLN A 818 -47.39 -3.02 -40.06
N LYS A 819 -47.46 -1.70 -40.01
CA LYS A 819 -48.10 -0.87 -41.04
C LYS A 819 -47.31 -0.88 -42.34
N VAL A 820 -45.98 -0.71 -42.24
CA VAL A 820 -45.08 -0.78 -43.39
C VAL A 820 -45.09 -2.19 -44.00
N LYS A 821 -45.00 -3.21 -43.15
CA LYS A 821 -45.08 -4.61 -43.58
C LYS A 821 -46.41 -4.91 -44.28
N SER A 822 -47.54 -4.41 -43.78
CA SER A 822 -48.84 -4.56 -44.38
C SER A 822 -48.92 -3.83 -45.74
N LEU A 823 -48.35 -2.65 -45.86
CA LEU A 823 -48.26 -1.89 -47.11
C LEU A 823 -47.42 -2.62 -48.16
N LEU A 824 -46.29 -3.15 -47.76
CA LEU A 824 -45.39 -3.89 -48.65
C LEU A 824 -45.90 -5.27 -49.05
N SER A 825 -46.71 -5.91 -48.23
CA SER A 825 -47.32 -7.22 -48.57
C SER A 825 -48.41 -7.14 -49.63
N GLN A 826 -48.95 -5.94 -49.92
CA GLN A 826 -49.96 -5.71 -50.93
C GLN A 826 -49.39 -5.63 -52.38
N VAL A 827 -48.07 -5.72 -52.52
CA VAL A 827 -47.41 -5.58 -53.81
C VAL A 827 -46.60 -6.84 -54.10
N PRO A 828 -46.42 -7.23 -55.35
CA PRO A 828 -45.52 -8.31 -55.73
C PRO A 828 -44.04 -7.88 -55.55
N LEU A 829 -43.63 -7.77 -54.30
CA LEU A 829 -42.32 -7.29 -53.87
C LEU A 829 -41.19 -8.03 -54.59
N LYS A 830 -41.36 -9.36 -54.77
CA LYS A 830 -40.37 -10.21 -55.46
C LYS A 830 -40.13 -9.74 -56.90
N GLN A 831 -41.16 -9.28 -57.58
CA GLN A 831 -41.04 -8.83 -58.94
C GLN A 831 -40.34 -7.48 -59.02
N TYR A 832 -40.59 -6.62 -58.05
CA TYR A 832 -39.96 -5.31 -57.94
C TYR A 832 -38.49 -5.38 -57.47
N VAL A 833 -38.18 -6.23 -56.51
CA VAL A 833 -36.83 -6.57 -56.11
C VAL A 833 -36.01 -7.11 -57.29
N LYS A 834 -36.59 -7.92 -58.15
CA LYS A 834 -35.96 -8.43 -59.35
C LYS A 834 -35.64 -7.29 -60.35
N MET A 835 -36.58 -6.36 -60.57
CA MET A 835 -36.35 -5.17 -61.41
C MET A 835 -35.27 -4.23 -60.86
N VAL A 836 -35.20 -4.02 -59.56
CA VAL A 836 -34.17 -3.19 -58.90
C VAL A 836 -32.79 -3.82 -59.03
N LYS A 837 -32.65 -5.12 -58.80
CA LYS A 837 -31.39 -5.84 -59.01
C LYS A 837 -30.88 -5.85 -60.43
N GLU A 838 -31.81 -5.92 -61.39
CA GLU A 838 -31.49 -5.98 -62.83
C GLU A 838 -31.29 -4.59 -63.48
N LYS A 839 -31.92 -3.52 -62.99
CA LYS A 839 -31.97 -2.23 -63.69
C LYS A 839 -31.41 -1.04 -62.88
N GLY A 840 -31.12 -1.21 -61.58
CA GLY A 840 -30.66 -0.12 -60.72
C GLY A 840 -31.71 0.99 -60.59
N ILE A 841 -32.61 0.88 -59.63
CA ILE A 841 -33.62 1.92 -59.38
C ILE A 841 -33.01 3.14 -58.75
N THR A 842 -33.37 4.33 -59.21
CA THR A 842 -33.02 5.58 -58.53
C THR A 842 -33.88 5.80 -57.29
N ILE A 843 -33.38 6.57 -56.31
CA ILE A 843 -34.12 6.91 -55.05
C ILE A 843 -35.46 7.57 -55.43
N ALA A 844 -35.52 8.42 -56.44
CA ALA A 844 -36.73 9.06 -56.91
C ALA A 844 -37.78 8.07 -57.46
N GLU A 845 -37.38 7.00 -58.13
CA GLU A 845 -38.29 5.94 -58.61
C GLU A 845 -38.81 5.10 -57.44
N LEU A 846 -37.97 4.80 -56.48
CA LEU A 846 -38.35 4.09 -55.26
C LEU A 846 -39.37 4.89 -54.45
N GLU A 847 -39.18 6.20 -54.33
CA GLU A 847 -40.10 7.11 -53.67
C GLU A 847 -41.45 7.19 -54.41
N LYS A 848 -41.45 7.34 -55.70
CA LYS A 848 -42.71 7.33 -56.51
C LYS A 848 -43.48 6.01 -56.28
N TYR A 849 -42.74 4.91 -56.18
CA TYR A 849 -43.36 3.63 -55.92
C TYR A 849 -43.97 3.56 -54.53
N ILE A 850 -43.26 3.97 -53.47
CA ILE A 850 -43.75 4.00 -52.11
C ILE A 850 -44.91 4.96 -51.96
N HIS A 851 -44.86 6.09 -52.66
CA HIS A 851 -45.94 7.07 -52.72
C HIS A 851 -47.23 6.48 -53.35
N SER A 852 -47.09 5.65 -54.37
CA SER A 852 -48.22 4.97 -54.99
C SER A 852 -48.93 3.95 -54.07
N LEU A 853 -48.21 3.48 -53.04
CA LEU A 853 -48.76 2.54 -52.07
C LEU A 853 -49.55 3.22 -50.95
N ASN A 854 -49.35 4.50 -50.68
CA ASN A 854 -49.95 5.25 -49.62
C ASN A 854 -51.13 6.09 -50.07
N LYS A 855 -52.36 5.62 -49.76
CA LYS A 855 -53.62 6.28 -50.20
C LYS A 855 -54.18 7.29 -49.18
N ARG A 856 -53.49 7.57 -48.03
CA ARG A 856 -54.00 8.45 -46.98
C ARG A 856 -53.03 9.64 -46.67
N GLY A 857 -53.57 10.81 -46.80
CA GLY A 857 -52.91 12.11 -46.82
C GLY A 857 -52.57 12.78 -45.48
N GLU A 858 -52.01 12.11 -44.47
CA GLU A 858 -51.50 12.76 -43.27
C GLU A 858 -49.98 13.04 -43.44
N ARG A 859 -49.62 14.31 -43.55
CA ARG A 859 -48.29 14.77 -44.04
C ARG A 859 -47.09 14.26 -43.19
N THR A 860 -47.19 14.24 -41.90
CA THR A 860 -46.08 13.82 -40.97
C THR A 860 -45.89 12.31 -40.93
N LEU A 861 -46.98 11.55 -40.88
CA LEU A 861 -46.98 10.08 -40.98
C LEU A 861 -46.43 9.61 -42.31
N TYR A 862 -46.65 10.38 -43.35
CA TYR A 862 -46.26 10.09 -44.73
C TYR A 862 -44.73 10.03 -44.93
N VAL A 863 -43.98 11.01 -44.40
CA VAL A 863 -42.51 11.04 -44.53
C VAL A 863 -41.89 9.87 -43.78
N PHE A 864 -42.42 9.56 -42.64
CA PHE A 864 -41.92 8.49 -41.76
C PHE A 864 -42.17 7.12 -42.35
N GLU A 865 -43.37 6.88 -42.87
CA GLU A 865 -43.73 5.66 -43.56
C GLU A 865 -42.86 5.40 -44.80
N LYS A 866 -42.51 6.46 -45.55
CA LYS A 866 -41.58 6.37 -46.68
C LYS A 866 -40.18 5.91 -46.26
N ILE A 867 -39.63 6.53 -45.23
CA ILE A 867 -38.28 6.21 -44.73
C ILE A 867 -38.22 4.76 -44.27
N CYS A 868 -39.21 4.34 -43.47
CA CYS A 868 -39.29 2.96 -42.99
C CYS A 868 -39.50 1.96 -44.12
N ALA A 869 -40.33 2.30 -45.10
CA ALA A 869 -40.58 1.44 -46.24
C ALA A 869 -39.34 1.25 -47.15
N VAL A 870 -38.54 2.31 -47.33
CA VAL A 870 -37.27 2.23 -48.06
C VAL A 870 -36.28 1.34 -47.33
N GLY A 871 -36.08 1.50 -46.00
CA GLY A 871 -35.20 0.64 -45.22
C GLY A 871 -35.61 -0.84 -45.26
N PHE A 872 -36.90 -1.11 -45.14
CA PHE A 872 -37.41 -2.47 -45.23
C PHE A 872 -37.23 -3.09 -46.63
N PHE A 873 -37.45 -2.28 -47.65
CA PHE A 873 -37.30 -2.70 -49.02
C PHE A 873 -35.84 -3.02 -49.38
N LEU A 874 -34.89 -2.18 -48.95
CA LEU A 874 -33.47 -2.40 -49.18
C LEU A 874 -32.97 -3.70 -48.53
N GLN A 875 -33.52 -4.05 -47.37
CA GLN A 875 -33.20 -5.32 -46.70
C GLN A 875 -33.72 -6.54 -47.49
N GLU A 876 -34.96 -6.48 -48.00
CA GLU A 876 -35.51 -7.57 -48.83
C GLU A 876 -34.72 -7.78 -50.11
N MET A 877 -34.03 -6.74 -50.59
CA MET A 877 -33.13 -6.85 -51.76
C MET A 877 -31.82 -7.59 -51.48
N ASN A 878 -31.49 -7.82 -50.22
CA ASN A 878 -30.26 -8.49 -49.81
C ASN A 878 -28.99 -7.90 -50.47
N LEU A 879 -28.87 -6.57 -50.45
CA LEU A 879 -27.74 -5.82 -50.95
C LEU A 879 -26.56 -5.94 -49.97
N SER A 880 -25.32 -5.68 -50.43
CA SER A 880 -24.20 -5.58 -49.50
C SER A 880 -24.43 -4.41 -48.53
N GLU A 881 -23.97 -4.55 -47.31
CA GLU A 881 -24.12 -3.55 -46.23
C GLU A 881 -23.69 -2.13 -46.70
N GLU A 882 -22.65 -2.05 -47.53
CA GLU A 882 -22.14 -0.81 -48.10
C GLU A 882 -23.13 -0.12 -49.01
N ILE A 883 -23.75 -0.87 -49.90
CA ILE A 883 -24.73 -0.34 -50.89
C ILE A 883 -26.01 0.05 -50.14
N GLU A 884 -26.45 -0.75 -49.20
CA GLU A 884 -27.61 -0.44 -48.36
C GLU A 884 -27.43 0.85 -47.58
N ALA A 885 -26.31 1.06 -46.93
CA ALA A 885 -26.01 2.26 -46.19
C ALA A 885 -25.83 3.51 -47.09
N GLU A 886 -25.27 3.37 -48.27
CA GLU A 886 -25.19 4.44 -49.26
C GLU A 886 -26.59 4.91 -49.70
N TYR A 887 -27.47 3.97 -50.00
CA TYR A 887 -28.84 4.31 -50.37
C TYR A 887 -29.61 4.98 -49.23
N LEU A 888 -29.50 4.50 -48.01
CA LEU A 888 -30.11 5.07 -46.82
C LEU A 888 -29.60 6.49 -46.51
N THR A 889 -28.30 6.71 -46.64
CA THR A 889 -27.70 8.04 -46.44
C THR A 889 -28.14 9.03 -47.48
N ARG A 890 -28.11 8.65 -48.76
CA ARG A 890 -28.57 9.51 -49.86
C ARG A 890 -30.05 9.84 -49.73
N TYR A 891 -30.85 8.88 -49.37
CA TYR A 891 -32.29 9.06 -49.19
C TYR A 891 -32.61 10.01 -48.02
N SER A 892 -31.90 9.87 -46.90
CA SER A 892 -32.07 10.74 -45.70
C SER A 892 -31.74 12.21 -46.03
N VAL A 893 -30.61 12.47 -46.67
CA VAL A 893 -30.20 13.82 -47.09
C VAL A 893 -31.23 14.43 -48.06
N TRP A 894 -31.63 13.68 -49.04
CA TRP A 894 -32.58 14.18 -50.06
C TRP A 894 -33.97 14.44 -49.45
N SER A 895 -34.45 13.61 -48.54
CA SER A 895 -35.73 13.76 -47.86
C SER A 895 -35.70 15.02 -46.97
N PHE A 896 -34.63 15.19 -46.21
CA PHE A 896 -34.46 16.36 -45.34
C PHE A 896 -34.41 17.70 -46.12
N GLU A 897 -33.58 17.76 -47.14
CA GLU A 897 -33.50 18.96 -47.99
C GLU A 897 -34.84 19.32 -48.66
N ARG A 898 -35.62 18.30 -49.05
CA ARG A 898 -36.91 18.54 -49.64
C ARG A 898 -37.92 19.06 -48.64
N ASP A 899 -37.96 18.49 -47.46
CA ASP A 899 -38.93 18.88 -46.43
C ASP A 899 -38.64 20.27 -45.88
N LEU A 900 -37.35 20.62 -45.72
CA LEU A 900 -36.96 22.00 -45.39
C LEU A 900 -37.36 23.03 -46.43
N LYS A 901 -37.32 22.70 -47.73
CA LYS A 901 -37.80 23.58 -48.81
C LYS A 901 -39.31 23.76 -48.78
N SER A 902 -40.04 22.68 -48.46
CA SER A 902 -41.51 22.73 -48.41
C SER A 902 -42.08 23.45 -47.15
N GLU A 903 -41.29 23.59 -46.08
CA GLU A 903 -41.66 24.41 -44.92
C GLU A 903 -41.35 25.91 -45.12
N ARG A 904 -40.50 26.27 -46.08
CA ARG A 904 -40.17 27.65 -46.42
C ARG A 904 -41.04 28.23 -47.56
N GLU A 905 -41.74 27.40 -48.29
CA GLU A 905 -42.81 27.73 -49.22
C GLU A 905 -44.21 27.59 -48.57
#